data_453fed7a81a397637a301247fa3576db
#
_entry.id   453fed7a81a397637a301247fa3576db
#
_cell.length_a   1.000
_cell.length_b   1.000
_cell.length_c   1.000
_cell.angle_alpha   90.00
_cell.angle_beta   90.00
_cell.angle_gamma   90.00
#
_symmetry.space_group_name_H-M   'P 1'
#
loop_
_entity.id
_entity.type
_entity.pdbx_description
1 polymer ?
#
loop_
_entity_poly.entity_id
_entity_poly.type
_entity_poly.pdbx_seq_one_letter_code
_entity_poly.pdbx_strand_id
1 'polypeptide(L)'
;MKKSVKRMIGGICALSMLTGTLSACGKSNADPDMPEEPVVDVSTELQETEPQKDFPETYEIPVGSYAYDPEEIMFLSGVTACGMQKDMFFSMKDLDGDMISELFVMKKSGDGDEIAVYSYDNTQNKAVLTKDAVYDINELVWAGGDQWIDSTVLGAAGILGNPGVKEDFYLSVNYDFLADTHINTQGDEFNELDMKNMIEEQKLSMINERDKYQGKDIQILRDYQDVANDWDRRSADGIEPVKKYLEDAANINSISELDKFLADTGRNPFCRFFNPVITLDEEDTSEWILELDEDATFSVLPRIFHNSDTEDIKEIRADYEIAATHILTRAGLTEEEVAKMIEESYVLEDALLEAAWPNEESDNPVGAIPVDEVCASCSNFPLEAVLNGLGVNKGKLNIIYPDYLPVLDEMYTEENLSCFRSYIMTHIAYMSYEYLDLEAGKCLMSADETDEEYKEYVKDRTYTEIMGSRGILGVAEENAYMTYYVDPKAKETLTMICEDTAEAFAAMIKEEEWLSEEGKAAALEKLNKMKFCVLSPDELIDSSYLAIDTSDSFYDIYVKLRVSNLKHNCAATGEKRVPGEWRYDLRPEIATSVDNAYYNGSLNQFFVLAGFISDFTFSDDMPYEEMLAKMGSIIGHELTHGFDPNGIQYDADGNKVATDDKPYGWMPEADYNAYMEKAEKVSAYFDKVVGVPYMACSGEQQWGEASADIAGVSIAMKIAQDHPGFDYDCYFRSRAELWREQMSFIRESGYITDAHPFNYLRVNAVNAQFDEFVQTYGLSEDNRMYIPPEERITIW
;
A
#
# COMPACT_ATOMS: atom_id res chain seq x y z
N MET A 1 7.70 -11.53 -24.88
CA MET A 1 6.61 -10.86 -24.18
C MET A 1 6.76 -10.91 -22.65
N LYS A 2 6.83 -12.07 -21.98
CA LYS A 2 6.86 -12.13 -20.50
C LYS A 2 8.11 -11.53 -19.82
N LYS A 3 9.27 -11.46 -20.45
CA LYS A 3 10.49 -10.91 -19.82
C LYS A 3 10.63 -9.40 -19.95
N SER A 4 10.34 -8.82 -21.09
CA SER A 4 10.46 -7.36 -21.28
C SER A 4 9.32 -6.58 -20.59
N VAL A 5 8.10 -7.10 -20.61
CA VAL A 5 6.98 -6.51 -19.83
C VAL A 5 7.28 -6.54 -18.32
N LYS A 6 7.91 -7.62 -17.80
CA LYS A 6 8.37 -7.63 -16.40
C LYS A 6 9.48 -6.59 -16.11
N ARG A 7 10.38 -6.35 -17.07
CA ARG A 7 11.42 -5.32 -16.94
C ARG A 7 10.83 -3.92 -16.84
N MET A 8 9.86 -3.60 -17.70
CA MET A 8 9.25 -2.27 -17.76
C MET A 8 8.31 -2.00 -16.57
N ILE A 9 7.56 -2.99 -16.10
CA ILE A 9 6.72 -2.90 -14.90
C ILE A 9 7.56 -2.82 -13.61
N GLY A 10 8.72 -3.50 -13.56
CA GLY A 10 9.62 -3.46 -12.39
C GLY A 10 10.18 -2.07 -12.09
N GLY A 11 10.50 -1.27 -13.11
CA GLY A 11 11.04 0.08 -12.91
C GLY A 11 10.01 1.11 -12.44
N ILE A 12 8.76 0.97 -12.87
CA ILE A 12 7.68 1.92 -12.53
C ILE A 12 6.94 1.50 -11.24
N CYS A 13 6.72 0.20 -11.04
CA CYS A 13 6.11 -0.32 -9.80
C CYS A 13 7.01 -0.16 -8.58
N ALA A 14 8.35 -0.22 -8.73
CA ALA A 14 9.27 0.05 -7.62
C ALA A 14 9.15 1.50 -7.10
N LEU A 15 8.87 2.46 -7.99
CA LEU A 15 8.69 3.87 -7.59
C LEU A 15 7.31 4.14 -6.97
N SER A 16 6.27 3.40 -7.35
CA SER A 16 4.91 3.61 -6.83
C SER A 16 4.59 2.79 -5.58
N MET A 17 5.26 1.65 -5.35
CA MET A 17 5.04 0.83 -4.15
C MET A 17 5.85 1.27 -2.93
N LEU A 18 6.99 1.96 -3.12
CA LEU A 18 7.86 2.37 -2.01
C LEU A 18 7.42 3.66 -1.30
N THR A 19 6.51 4.44 -1.88
CA THR A 19 6.01 5.67 -1.24
C THR A 19 4.68 5.50 -0.48
N GLY A 20 4.09 4.32 -0.50
CA GLY A 20 2.75 4.04 0.05
C GLY A 20 2.69 3.31 1.38
N THR A 21 3.79 2.74 1.86
CA THR A 21 3.75 1.83 3.03
C THR A 21 4.59 2.27 4.23
N LEU A 22 5.18 3.45 4.23
CA LEU A 22 6.06 3.90 5.31
C LEU A 22 5.45 4.94 6.26
N SER A 23 4.16 5.21 6.20
CA SER A 23 3.50 6.19 7.08
C SER A 23 2.60 5.61 8.17
N ALA A 24 2.53 4.31 8.37
CA ALA A 24 1.57 3.74 9.32
C ALA A 24 2.05 2.53 10.13
N CYS A 25 3.36 2.34 10.36
CA CYS A 25 3.77 1.33 11.33
C CYS A 25 5.00 1.76 12.11
N GLY A 26 4.84 1.81 13.42
CA GLY A 26 5.92 2.01 14.38
C GLY A 26 6.99 0.93 14.22
N LYS A 27 8.25 1.35 14.37
CA LYS A 27 9.45 0.51 14.32
C LYS A 27 9.33 -0.65 15.30
N SER A 28 9.29 -1.88 14.81
CA SER A 28 9.67 -3.02 15.63
C SER A 28 11.19 -3.08 15.65
N ASN A 29 11.79 -2.99 16.83
CA ASN A 29 13.22 -3.19 17.04
C ASN A 29 13.60 -4.61 16.63
N ALA A 30 14.21 -4.76 15.47
CA ALA A 30 14.89 -6.00 15.11
C ALA A 30 16.21 -6.07 15.91
N ASP A 31 16.39 -7.17 16.61
CA ASP A 31 17.59 -7.51 17.38
C ASP A 31 18.80 -7.62 16.43
N PRO A 32 19.91 -6.87 16.63
CA PRO A 32 21.05 -6.85 15.72
C PRO A 32 22.01 -8.04 15.83
N ASP A 33 21.68 -9.10 16.57
CA ASP A 33 22.57 -10.22 16.85
C ASP A 33 22.19 -11.55 16.18
N MET A 34 21.69 -11.55 14.94
CA MET A 34 21.59 -12.78 14.15
C MET A 34 22.83 -12.95 13.29
N PRO A 35 23.58 -14.04 13.45
CA PRO A 35 24.74 -14.32 12.60
C PRO A 35 24.32 -14.65 11.16
N GLU A 36 25.09 -14.16 10.17
CA GLU A 36 24.96 -14.55 8.76
C GLU A 36 25.00 -16.07 8.61
N GLU A 37 23.90 -16.64 8.11
CA GLU A 37 23.82 -18.07 7.82
C GLU A 37 24.50 -18.39 6.48
N PRO A 38 25.27 -19.48 6.40
CA PRO A 38 25.93 -19.88 5.16
C PRO A 38 24.91 -20.42 4.15
N VAL A 39 24.98 -19.90 2.93
CA VAL A 39 24.29 -20.47 1.76
C VAL A 39 24.71 -21.95 1.60
N VAL A 40 23.80 -22.85 1.86
CA VAL A 40 24.03 -24.28 1.66
C VAL A 40 23.56 -24.67 0.27
N ASP A 41 24.48 -25.20 -0.52
CA ASP A 41 24.20 -25.81 -1.82
C ASP A 41 23.33 -27.06 -1.62
N VAL A 42 22.06 -27.01 -2.02
CA VAL A 42 21.04 -28.05 -1.82
C VAL A 42 21.20 -29.22 -2.85
N SER A 43 22.38 -29.49 -3.30
CA SER A 43 22.68 -30.67 -4.16
C SER A 43 23.15 -31.93 -3.40
N THR A 44 22.63 -32.16 -2.19
CA THR A 44 22.88 -33.43 -1.49
C THR A 44 21.88 -34.49 -1.96
N GLU A 45 22.39 -35.59 -2.50
CA GLU A 45 21.62 -36.75 -2.90
C GLU A 45 20.76 -37.24 -1.72
N LEU A 46 19.43 -37.12 -1.88
CA LEU A 46 18.43 -37.62 -0.93
C LEU A 46 18.50 -39.16 -0.90
N GLN A 47 18.55 -39.75 0.28
CA GLN A 47 18.50 -41.21 0.43
C GLN A 47 17.07 -41.69 0.17
N GLU A 48 16.90 -42.51 -0.86
CA GLU A 48 15.63 -43.15 -1.18
C GLU A 48 15.17 -44.03 -0.01
N THR A 49 14.00 -43.73 0.56
CA THR A 49 13.30 -44.57 1.53
C THR A 49 12.05 -45.19 0.90
N GLU A 50 11.60 -46.35 1.34
CA GLU A 50 10.36 -46.95 0.81
C GLU A 50 9.16 -46.05 1.18
N PRO A 51 8.18 -45.84 0.24
CA PRO A 51 7.02 -44.97 0.49
C PRO A 51 6.20 -45.48 1.66
N GLN A 52 5.78 -44.57 2.50
CA GLN A 52 4.99 -44.89 3.68
C GLN A 52 3.55 -45.23 3.32
N LYS A 53 2.98 -46.24 4.00
CA LYS A 53 1.66 -46.77 3.71
C LYS A 53 0.49 -45.87 4.11
N ASP A 54 0.76 -44.80 4.87
CA ASP A 54 -0.26 -43.93 5.43
C ASP A 54 -0.52 -42.68 4.57
N PHE A 55 0.26 -42.43 3.52
CA PHE A 55 0.09 -41.34 2.59
C PHE A 55 -0.40 -41.85 1.22
N PRO A 56 -1.55 -41.37 0.73
CA PRO A 56 -2.07 -41.76 -0.58
C PRO A 56 -1.22 -41.24 -1.73
N GLU A 57 -1.18 -41.99 -2.84
CA GLU A 57 -0.37 -41.63 -4.00
C GLU A 57 -0.95 -40.46 -4.81
N THR A 58 -2.27 -40.33 -4.85
CA THR A 58 -2.98 -39.24 -5.53
C THR A 58 -4.39 -39.10 -4.95
N TYR A 59 -5.00 -37.96 -5.16
CA TYR A 59 -6.44 -37.81 -4.94
C TYR A 59 -7.13 -36.74 -5.77
N GLU A 60 -8.45 -36.85 -5.80
CA GLU A 60 -9.31 -35.95 -6.53
C GLU A 60 -9.81 -34.85 -5.60
N ILE A 61 -9.86 -33.64 -6.12
CA ILE A 61 -10.47 -32.49 -5.42
C ILE A 61 -11.95 -32.79 -5.27
N PRO A 62 -12.53 -32.64 -4.07
CA PRO A 62 -13.94 -32.83 -3.86
C PRO A 62 -14.76 -31.89 -4.77
N VAL A 63 -15.87 -32.40 -5.32
CA VAL A 63 -16.82 -31.60 -6.09
C VAL A 63 -17.39 -30.51 -5.16
N GLY A 64 -17.30 -29.24 -5.57
CA GLY A 64 -17.66 -28.09 -4.75
C GLY A 64 -16.49 -27.46 -3.98
N SER A 65 -15.26 -27.93 -4.17
CA SER A 65 -14.07 -27.24 -3.70
C SER A 65 -13.93 -25.89 -4.43
N TYR A 66 -13.65 -24.84 -3.70
CA TYR A 66 -13.42 -23.49 -4.26
C TYR A 66 -11.97 -23.22 -4.60
N ALA A 67 -11.06 -24.15 -4.34
CA ALA A 67 -9.68 -24.06 -4.74
C ALA A 67 -9.51 -24.17 -6.26
N TYR A 68 -8.83 -23.21 -6.84
CA TYR A 68 -8.57 -23.18 -8.28
C TYR A 68 -7.11 -23.00 -8.65
N ASP A 69 -6.35 -22.35 -7.79
CA ASP A 69 -4.91 -22.21 -7.93
C ASP A 69 -4.21 -23.58 -7.76
N PRO A 70 -3.13 -23.88 -8.51
CA PRO A 70 -2.40 -25.13 -8.35
C PRO A 70 -1.93 -25.42 -6.93
N GLU A 71 -1.52 -24.39 -6.18
CA GLU A 71 -1.06 -24.55 -4.80
C GLU A 71 -2.23 -24.86 -3.86
N GLU A 72 -3.36 -24.16 -4.00
CA GLU A 72 -4.57 -24.48 -3.25
C GLU A 72 -5.10 -25.87 -3.58
N ILE A 73 -5.09 -26.26 -4.86
CA ILE A 73 -5.45 -27.59 -5.30
C ILE A 73 -4.56 -28.63 -4.62
N MET A 74 -3.26 -28.40 -4.59
CA MET A 74 -2.31 -29.29 -3.92
C MET A 74 -2.56 -29.38 -2.43
N PHE A 75 -2.72 -28.22 -1.79
CA PHE A 75 -2.91 -28.16 -0.36
C PHE A 75 -4.23 -28.85 0.07
N LEU A 76 -5.36 -28.48 -0.52
CA LEU A 76 -6.67 -29.05 -0.22
C LEU A 76 -6.74 -30.55 -0.58
N SER A 77 -6.14 -30.92 -1.70
CA SER A 77 -6.00 -32.31 -2.10
C SER A 77 -5.18 -33.06 -1.05
N GLY A 78 -4.05 -32.51 -0.58
CA GLY A 78 -3.20 -33.05 0.45
C GLY A 78 -3.93 -33.34 1.75
N VAL A 79 -4.61 -32.35 2.24
CA VAL A 79 -5.40 -32.41 3.45
C VAL A 79 -6.51 -33.48 3.36
N THR A 80 -7.25 -33.48 2.25
CA THR A 80 -8.35 -34.44 2.05
C THR A 80 -7.87 -35.89 2.08
N ALA A 81 -6.74 -36.16 1.42
CA ALA A 81 -6.21 -37.50 1.32
C ALA A 81 -5.65 -38.04 2.61
N CYS A 82 -4.96 -37.21 3.31
CA CYS A 82 -4.38 -37.62 4.59
C CYS A 82 -5.46 -37.85 5.67
N GLY A 83 -6.74 -37.49 5.36
CA GLY A 83 -7.89 -37.80 6.20
C GLY A 83 -7.95 -37.03 7.49
N MET A 84 -7.39 -35.82 7.54
CA MET A 84 -7.49 -34.85 8.65
C MET A 84 -7.39 -35.46 10.04
N GLN A 85 -6.26 -36.08 10.33
CA GLN A 85 -5.99 -36.64 11.65
C GLN A 85 -5.42 -35.57 12.59
N LYS A 86 -5.75 -35.67 13.85
CA LYS A 86 -5.36 -34.68 14.90
C LYS A 86 -3.87 -34.35 14.99
N ASP A 87 -2.99 -35.19 14.47
CA ASP A 87 -1.55 -35.06 14.60
C ASP A 87 -0.88 -34.83 13.21
N MET A 88 -1.64 -34.30 12.24
CA MET A 88 -1.13 -33.95 10.92
C MET A 88 -0.94 -32.43 10.78
N PHE A 89 0.18 -32.07 10.15
CA PHE A 89 0.59 -30.70 9.91
C PHE A 89 0.99 -30.54 8.45
N PHE A 90 0.81 -29.33 7.91
CA PHE A 90 1.03 -29.02 6.50
C PHE A 90 1.97 -27.83 6.35
N SER A 91 2.74 -27.80 5.29
CA SER A 91 3.56 -26.67 4.88
C SER A 91 3.70 -26.68 3.36
N MET A 92 3.97 -25.51 2.78
CA MET A 92 4.16 -25.33 1.32
C MET A 92 5.52 -24.71 1.05
N LYS A 93 6.24 -25.20 0.01
CA LYS A 93 7.47 -24.60 -0.46
C LYS A 93 7.79 -25.02 -1.90
N ASP A 94 8.16 -24.07 -2.73
CA ASP A 94 8.69 -24.31 -4.07
C ASP A 94 10.11 -24.90 -3.97
N LEU A 95 10.25 -26.17 -4.32
CA LEU A 95 11.53 -26.89 -4.27
C LEU A 95 12.28 -26.92 -5.59
N ASP A 96 11.58 -26.84 -6.71
CA ASP A 96 12.18 -26.99 -8.03
C ASP A 96 12.25 -25.68 -8.83
N GLY A 97 11.70 -24.58 -8.27
CA GLY A 97 11.77 -23.24 -8.84
C GLY A 97 10.79 -23.00 -9.99
N ASP A 98 9.74 -23.80 -10.10
CA ASP A 98 8.71 -23.67 -11.13
C ASP A 98 7.60 -22.66 -10.76
N MET A 99 7.70 -22.06 -9.57
CA MET A 99 6.75 -21.12 -8.96
C MET A 99 5.42 -21.76 -8.52
N ILE A 100 5.39 -23.07 -8.33
CA ILE A 100 4.29 -23.80 -7.72
C ILE A 100 4.87 -24.55 -6.52
N SER A 101 4.47 -24.15 -5.31
CA SER A 101 5.05 -24.77 -4.09
C SER A 101 4.60 -26.20 -3.94
N GLU A 102 5.53 -27.11 -3.58
CA GLU A 102 5.22 -28.45 -3.15
C GLU A 102 4.52 -28.45 -1.80
N LEU A 103 3.56 -29.38 -1.64
CA LEU A 103 2.88 -29.61 -0.36
C LEU A 103 3.66 -30.63 0.48
N PHE A 104 4.02 -30.23 1.68
CA PHE A 104 4.59 -31.09 2.71
C PHE A 104 3.51 -31.48 3.72
N VAL A 105 3.37 -32.78 3.96
CA VAL A 105 2.44 -33.33 4.95
C VAL A 105 3.23 -34.05 6.03
N MET A 106 3.19 -33.56 7.25
CA MET A 106 3.86 -34.16 8.40
C MET A 106 2.86 -34.84 9.33
N LYS A 107 3.15 -36.04 9.74
CA LYS A 107 2.42 -36.76 10.76
C LYS A 107 3.30 -36.92 12.00
N LYS A 108 2.90 -36.35 13.12
CA LYS A 108 3.57 -36.57 14.40
C LYS A 108 3.27 -37.95 14.94
N SER A 109 4.31 -38.68 15.24
CA SER A 109 4.22 -40.02 15.87
C SER A 109 5.17 -40.11 17.06
N GLY A 110 4.88 -41.05 18.01
CA GLY A 110 5.77 -41.27 19.17
C GLY A 110 7.13 -41.84 18.84
N ASP A 111 7.33 -42.34 17.60
CA ASP A 111 8.56 -43.00 17.13
C ASP A 111 9.36 -42.09 16.13
N GLY A 112 8.91 -40.87 15.87
CA GLY A 112 9.50 -39.91 14.94
C GLY A 112 8.46 -39.28 14.00
N ASP A 113 8.75 -38.10 13.49
CA ASP A 113 7.85 -37.39 12.58
C ASP A 113 8.04 -37.93 11.16
N GLU A 114 6.93 -38.22 10.48
CA GLU A 114 6.91 -38.75 9.12
C GLU A 114 6.42 -37.67 8.16
N ILE A 115 7.14 -37.45 7.06
CA ILE A 115 6.82 -36.37 6.11
C ILE A 115 6.67 -36.95 4.70
N ALA A 116 5.59 -36.51 4.02
CA ALA A 116 5.36 -36.77 2.60
C ALA A 116 5.34 -35.44 1.83
N VAL A 117 5.81 -35.46 0.60
CA VAL A 117 5.84 -34.32 -0.30
C VAL A 117 5.00 -34.61 -1.53
N TYR A 118 4.18 -33.69 -1.90
CA TYR A 118 3.31 -33.74 -3.07
C TYR A 118 3.65 -32.61 -4.02
N SER A 119 3.77 -32.92 -5.33
CA SER A 119 3.93 -31.97 -6.40
C SER A 119 2.65 -31.89 -7.24
N TYR A 120 2.42 -30.75 -7.89
CA TYR A 120 1.26 -30.55 -8.75
C TYR A 120 1.44 -31.20 -10.12
N ASP A 121 0.48 -32.04 -10.52
CA ASP A 121 0.40 -32.60 -11.89
C ASP A 121 -0.59 -31.77 -12.70
N ASN A 122 -0.09 -30.84 -13.51
CA ASN A 122 -0.88 -29.98 -14.37
C ASN A 122 -1.65 -30.71 -15.47
N THR A 123 -1.34 -31.96 -15.75
CA THR A 123 -2.04 -32.79 -16.76
C THR A 123 -3.30 -33.43 -16.20
N GLN A 124 -3.29 -33.74 -14.91
CA GLN A 124 -4.38 -34.35 -14.17
C GLN A 124 -5.13 -33.36 -13.25
N ASN A 125 -4.58 -32.18 -13.07
CA ASN A 125 -5.07 -31.19 -12.11
C ASN A 125 -5.19 -31.75 -10.70
N LYS A 126 -4.07 -32.33 -10.19
CA LYS A 126 -4.04 -33.07 -8.91
C LYS A 126 -2.71 -32.87 -8.20
N ALA A 127 -2.75 -33.04 -6.86
CA ALA A 127 -1.55 -33.31 -6.09
C ALA A 127 -1.13 -34.78 -6.25
N VAL A 128 0.12 -34.99 -6.53
CA VAL A 128 0.71 -36.33 -6.72
C VAL A 128 1.86 -36.47 -5.74
N LEU A 129 1.85 -37.56 -4.95
CA LEU A 129 2.97 -37.88 -4.05
C LEU A 129 4.24 -37.97 -4.88
N THR A 130 5.22 -37.13 -4.58
CA THR A 130 6.51 -37.12 -5.23
C THR A 130 7.18 -38.46 -4.85
N LYS A 131 7.44 -39.31 -5.84
CA LYS A 131 7.97 -40.66 -5.61
C LYS A 131 9.28 -40.55 -4.85
N ASP A 132 9.35 -41.31 -3.78
CA ASP A 132 10.56 -41.63 -3.03
C ASP A 132 11.11 -40.52 -2.10
N ALA A 133 10.30 -39.54 -1.71
CA ALA A 133 10.74 -38.51 -0.80
C ALA A 133 10.01 -38.57 0.55
N VAL A 134 10.60 -39.20 1.52
CA VAL A 134 10.31 -39.00 2.95
C VAL A 134 11.47 -38.17 3.50
N TYR A 135 11.18 -36.96 3.92
CA TYR A 135 12.19 -36.04 4.46
C TYR A 135 12.20 -36.09 5.99
N ASP A 136 13.40 -35.96 6.57
CA ASP A 136 13.51 -35.67 8.00
C ASP A 136 13.08 -34.21 8.26
N ILE A 137 12.26 -34.02 9.28
CA ILE A 137 11.80 -32.66 9.65
C ILE A 137 12.95 -31.68 9.91
N ASN A 138 14.09 -32.19 10.39
CA ASN A 138 15.27 -31.37 10.62
C ASN A 138 15.93 -30.90 9.31
N GLU A 139 15.72 -31.58 8.21
CA GLU A 139 16.20 -31.15 6.89
C GLU A 139 15.25 -30.13 6.26
N LEU A 140 13.96 -30.17 6.58
CA LEU A 140 12.94 -29.25 6.09
C LEU A 140 12.90 -27.92 6.85
N VAL A 141 13.16 -27.93 8.14
CA VAL A 141 13.30 -26.69 8.96
C VAL A 141 14.40 -25.80 8.39
N TRP A 142 15.47 -26.39 7.87
CA TRP A 142 16.56 -25.68 7.19
C TRP A 142 16.19 -25.05 5.84
N ALA A 143 15.14 -25.51 5.22
CA ALA A 143 14.70 -24.99 3.94
C ALA A 143 13.81 -23.73 4.04
N GLY A 144 13.61 -23.18 5.24
CA GLY A 144 12.88 -21.92 5.47
C GLY A 144 11.36 -22.04 5.52
N GLY A 145 10.83 -23.24 5.60
CA GLY A 145 9.39 -23.48 5.81
C GLY A 145 9.09 -23.75 7.28
N ASP A 146 9.07 -22.74 8.11
CA ASP A 146 8.98 -22.91 9.56
C ASP A 146 7.56 -23.17 10.07
N GLN A 147 6.56 -23.17 9.20
CA GLN A 147 5.18 -23.12 9.66
C GLN A 147 4.43 -24.38 9.29
N TRP A 148 4.32 -25.24 10.26
CA TRP A 148 3.47 -26.41 10.23
C TRP A 148 2.12 -26.13 10.84
N ILE A 149 1.06 -26.39 10.10
CA ILE A 149 -0.30 -26.02 10.45
C ILE A 149 -1.11 -27.25 10.78
N ASP A 150 -1.85 -27.18 11.89
CA ASP A 150 -2.69 -28.28 12.35
C ASP A 150 -3.86 -28.49 11.38
N SER A 151 -3.96 -29.67 10.78
CA SER A 151 -5.01 -30.06 9.84
C SER A 151 -6.43 -29.92 10.41
N THR A 152 -6.59 -29.88 11.72
CA THR A 152 -7.91 -29.68 12.35
C THR A 152 -8.50 -28.29 12.11
N VAL A 153 -7.67 -27.30 11.84
CA VAL A 153 -8.11 -25.93 11.47
C VAL A 153 -8.70 -25.90 10.07
N LEU A 154 -8.04 -26.56 9.10
CA LEU A 154 -8.56 -26.73 7.74
C LEU A 154 -9.80 -27.62 7.65
N GLY A 155 -9.86 -28.57 8.51
CA GLY A 155 -10.92 -29.55 8.49
C GLY A 155 -12.35 -29.01 8.58
N ALA A 156 -12.47 -27.82 9.13
CA ALA A 156 -13.71 -27.13 9.15
C ALA A 156 -14.00 -26.36 7.85
N ALA A 157 -12.95 -26.04 7.08
CA ALA A 157 -13.00 -25.02 6.04
C ALA A 157 -13.35 -25.59 4.66
N GLY A 158 -14.33 -26.23 4.40
CA GLY A 158 -14.86 -26.35 3.05
C GLY A 158 -14.58 -27.66 2.31
N ILE A 159 -13.59 -28.48 2.70
CA ILE A 159 -13.38 -29.79 2.08
C ILE A 159 -14.53 -30.75 2.43
N LEU A 160 -15.16 -30.56 3.57
CA LEU A 160 -16.23 -31.42 4.10
C LEU A 160 -17.64 -30.90 3.83
N GLY A 161 -17.80 -29.79 3.11
CA GLY A 161 -19.08 -29.13 2.88
C GLY A 161 -19.39 -28.05 3.94
N ASN A 162 -20.54 -27.38 3.81
CA ASN A 162 -20.97 -26.31 4.71
C ASN A 162 -21.03 -26.81 6.18
N PRO A 163 -20.18 -26.26 7.07
CA PRO A 163 -20.07 -26.71 8.45
C PRO A 163 -21.28 -26.32 9.32
N GLY A 164 -22.02 -25.30 8.87
CA GLY A 164 -23.11 -24.69 9.62
C GLY A 164 -22.63 -23.55 10.54
N VAL A 165 -23.50 -22.57 10.77
CA VAL A 165 -23.24 -21.29 11.45
C VAL A 165 -22.72 -21.42 12.90
N LYS A 166 -22.84 -22.59 13.50
CA LYS A 166 -22.40 -22.86 14.89
C LYS A 166 -20.97 -23.37 14.97
N GLU A 167 -20.47 -23.90 13.87
CA GLU A 167 -19.13 -24.50 13.77
C GLU A 167 -18.15 -23.54 13.12
N ASP A 168 -18.54 -22.90 12.00
CA ASP A 168 -17.80 -21.85 11.34
C ASP A 168 -18.80 -20.88 10.68
N PHE A 169 -18.90 -19.69 11.25
CA PHE A 169 -19.92 -18.73 10.82
C PHE A 169 -19.60 -18.14 9.46
N TYR A 170 -18.35 -17.68 9.29
CA TYR A 170 -17.87 -17.07 8.03
C TYR A 170 -18.05 -18.04 6.85
N LEU A 171 -17.50 -19.22 6.97
CA LEU A 171 -17.58 -20.23 5.93
C LEU A 171 -19.04 -20.67 5.66
N SER A 172 -19.84 -20.81 6.71
CA SER A 172 -21.22 -21.23 6.54
C SER A 172 -22.09 -20.21 5.80
N VAL A 173 -21.89 -18.91 6.08
CA VAL A 173 -22.61 -17.83 5.40
C VAL A 173 -22.16 -17.68 3.96
N ASN A 174 -20.87 -17.77 3.71
CA ASN A 174 -20.26 -17.50 2.40
C ASN A 174 -20.05 -18.77 1.56
N TYR A 175 -20.56 -19.93 2.00
CA TYR A 175 -20.23 -21.23 1.41
C TYR A 175 -20.52 -21.30 -0.10
N ASP A 176 -21.69 -20.86 -0.53
CA ASP A 176 -22.06 -20.92 -1.94
C ASP A 176 -21.19 -19.98 -2.81
N PHE A 177 -20.86 -18.79 -2.30
CA PHE A 177 -19.94 -17.87 -2.97
C PHE A 177 -18.55 -18.48 -3.12
N LEU A 178 -17.99 -18.99 -2.04
CA LEU A 178 -16.64 -19.58 -2.05
C LEU A 178 -16.58 -20.87 -2.90
N ALA A 179 -17.66 -21.65 -2.95
CA ALA A 179 -17.73 -22.86 -3.77
C ALA A 179 -17.84 -22.57 -5.27
N ASP A 180 -18.51 -21.47 -5.65
CA ASP A 180 -18.76 -21.11 -7.04
C ASP A 180 -17.72 -20.13 -7.62
N THR A 181 -16.91 -19.50 -6.78
CA THR A 181 -15.90 -18.54 -7.20
C THR A 181 -14.59 -19.24 -7.59
N HIS A 182 -14.02 -18.83 -8.70
CA HIS A 182 -12.77 -19.37 -9.22
C HIS A 182 -11.79 -18.23 -9.46
N ILE A 183 -10.70 -18.20 -8.70
CA ILE A 183 -9.57 -17.31 -8.98
C ILE A 183 -8.79 -17.84 -10.19
N ASN A 184 -8.16 -16.95 -10.93
CA ASN A 184 -7.31 -17.37 -12.06
C ASN A 184 -5.95 -17.87 -11.54
N THR A 185 -5.26 -18.66 -12.38
CA THR A 185 -3.95 -19.25 -12.05
C THR A 185 -2.79 -18.24 -12.03
N GLN A 186 -3.06 -16.96 -12.13
CA GLN A 186 -2.05 -15.90 -12.08
C GLN A 186 -1.91 -15.30 -10.66
N GLY A 187 -2.59 -15.88 -9.69
CA GLY A 187 -2.47 -15.49 -8.30
C GLY A 187 -3.28 -14.27 -7.94
N ASP A 188 -4.38 -14.04 -8.63
CA ASP A 188 -5.25 -12.92 -8.34
C ASP A 188 -6.12 -13.18 -7.10
N GLU A 189 -6.48 -12.10 -6.47
CA GLU A 189 -7.45 -12.01 -5.41
C GLU A 189 -8.84 -11.83 -5.99
N PHE A 190 -9.85 -12.44 -5.39
CA PHE A 190 -11.24 -12.16 -5.68
C PHE A 190 -12.02 -11.97 -4.39
N ASN A 191 -12.47 -10.75 -4.15
CA ASN A 191 -13.41 -10.42 -3.09
C ASN A 191 -14.37 -9.33 -3.56
N GLU A 192 -15.47 -9.17 -2.87
CA GLU A 192 -16.47 -8.13 -3.21
C GLU A 192 -15.98 -6.73 -2.79
N LEU A 193 -14.96 -6.65 -1.95
CA LEU A 193 -14.29 -5.42 -1.56
C LEU A 193 -13.16 -5.03 -2.53
N ASP A 194 -12.70 -5.97 -3.37
CA ASP A 194 -11.75 -5.62 -4.44
C ASP A 194 -12.46 -4.83 -5.53
N MET A 195 -12.59 -3.54 -5.26
CA MET A 195 -13.25 -2.61 -6.16
C MET A 195 -12.28 -1.96 -7.15
N LYS A 196 -11.02 -2.37 -7.15
CA LYS A 196 -10.00 -1.83 -8.07
C LYS A 196 -10.45 -1.95 -9.51
N ASN A 197 -10.89 -3.14 -9.91
CA ASN A 197 -11.39 -3.36 -11.27
C ASN A 197 -12.60 -2.48 -11.60
N MET A 198 -13.54 -2.31 -10.66
CA MET A 198 -14.69 -1.42 -10.84
C MET A 198 -14.24 0.04 -11.00
N ILE A 199 -13.36 0.52 -10.15
CA ILE A 199 -12.82 1.88 -10.21
C ILE A 199 -12.06 2.10 -11.53
N GLU A 200 -11.23 1.14 -11.94
CA GLU A 200 -10.52 1.20 -13.22
C GLU A 200 -11.48 1.25 -14.42
N GLU A 201 -12.52 0.41 -14.43
CA GLU A 201 -13.55 0.44 -15.49
C GLU A 201 -14.30 1.78 -15.50
N GLN A 202 -14.64 2.33 -14.34
CA GLN A 202 -15.27 3.64 -14.20
C GLN A 202 -14.38 4.76 -14.75
N LYS A 203 -13.10 4.77 -14.40
CA LYS A 203 -12.11 5.73 -14.88
C LYS A 203 -11.87 5.60 -16.38
N LEU A 204 -11.73 4.39 -16.90
CA LEU A 204 -11.64 4.11 -18.35
C LEU A 204 -12.88 4.58 -19.10
N SER A 205 -14.08 4.36 -18.55
CA SER A 205 -15.33 4.83 -19.14
C SER A 205 -15.37 6.35 -19.23
N MET A 206 -14.91 7.09 -18.20
CA MET A 206 -14.84 8.57 -18.22
C MET A 206 -13.98 9.09 -19.37
N ILE A 207 -12.89 8.40 -19.70
CA ILE A 207 -12.01 8.79 -20.78
C ILE A 207 -12.58 8.41 -22.15
N ASN A 208 -13.08 7.18 -22.30
CA ASN A 208 -13.43 6.59 -23.59
C ASN A 208 -14.85 6.92 -24.06
N GLU A 209 -15.84 7.01 -23.16
CA GLU A 209 -17.23 7.30 -23.51
C GLU A 209 -17.47 8.81 -23.64
N ARG A 210 -16.91 9.41 -24.70
CA ARG A 210 -16.84 10.87 -24.90
C ARG A 210 -18.19 11.58 -24.96
N ASP A 211 -19.27 10.89 -25.33
CA ASP A 211 -20.62 11.45 -25.39
C ASP A 211 -21.28 11.48 -24.00
N LYS A 212 -20.92 10.56 -23.11
CA LYS A 212 -21.50 10.41 -21.79
C LYS A 212 -20.87 11.34 -20.75
N TYR A 213 -19.56 11.43 -20.75
CA TYR A 213 -18.80 12.20 -19.79
C TYR A 213 -18.26 13.48 -20.39
N GLN A 214 -18.47 14.60 -19.75
CA GLN A 214 -18.15 15.96 -20.22
C GLN A 214 -17.56 16.78 -19.08
N GLY A 215 -16.91 17.88 -19.38
CA GLY A 215 -16.44 18.81 -18.36
C GLY A 215 -14.95 19.13 -18.49
N LYS A 216 -14.52 20.11 -17.70
CA LYS A 216 -13.16 20.64 -17.71
C LYS A 216 -12.12 19.57 -17.37
N ASP A 217 -12.36 18.85 -16.30
CA ASP A 217 -11.43 17.86 -15.78
C ASP A 217 -11.31 16.66 -16.73
N ILE A 218 -12.45 16.15 -17.23
CA ILE A 218 -12.48 15.12 -18.28
C ILE A 218 -11.72 15.56 -19.54
N GLN A 219 -11.83 16.85 -19.93
CA GLN A 219 -11.13 17.36 -21.11
C GLN A 219 -9.61 17.37 -20.91
N ILE A 220 -9.12 17.73 -19.71
CA ILE A 220 -7.70 17.67 -19.37
C ILE A 220 -7.16 16.23 -19.53
N LEU A 221 -7.87 15.22 -19.00
CA LEU A 221 -7.47 13.82 -19.11
C LEU A 221 -7.41 13.36 -20.56
N ARG A 222 -8.43 13.72 -21.37
CA ARG A 222 -8.51 13.36 -22.80
C ARG A 222 -7.48 14.08 -23.63
N ASP A 223 -7.20 15.34 -23.38
CA ASP A 223 -6.17 16.09 -24.11
C ASP A 223 -4.80 15.47 -23.90
N TYR A 224 -4.50 15.02 -22.68
CA TYR A 224 -3.26 14.30 -22.37
C TYR A 224 -3.19 12.98 -23.15
N GLN A 225 -4.23 12.15 -23.10
CA GLN A 225 -4.30 10.88 -23.82
C GLN A 225 -4.18 11.07 -25.33
N ASP A 226 -4.91 12.04 -25.89
CA ASP A 226 -4.93 12.28 -27.35
C ASP A 226 -3.53 12.68 -27.84
N VAL A 227 -2.82 13.56 -27.11
CA VAL A 227 -1.46 13.98 -27.49
C VAL A 227 -0.44 12.86 -27.27
N ALA A 228 -0.56 12.08 -26.18
CA ALA A 228 0.33 10.95 -25.91
C ALA A 228 0.30 9.89 -27.02
N ASN A 229 -0.89 9.69 -27.61
CA ASN A 229 -1.12 8.70 -28.68
C ASN A 229 -1.04 9.27 -30.11
N ASP A 230 -0.74 10.55 -30.30
CA ASP A 230 -0.53 11.15 -31.62
C ASP A 230 0.88 10.83 -32.13
N TRP A 231 1.08 9.58 -32.58
CA TRP A 231 2.36 9.07 -33.07
C TRP A 231 2.85 9.73 -34.36
N ASP A 232 1.95 10.25 -35.20
CA ASP A 232 2.33 10.98 -36.42
C ASP A 232 3.02 12.29 -36.03
N ARG A 233 2.48 12.98 -35.05
CA ARG A 233 3.05 14.21 -34.53
C ARG A 233 4.35 13.94 -33.74
N ARG A 234 4.34 12.99 -32.80
CA ARG A 234 5.54 12.62 -32.03
C ARG A 234 6.71 12.22 -32.96
N SER A 235 6.42 11.48 -34.04
CA SER A 235 7.44 11.13 -35.02
C SER A 235 7.95 12.34 -35.83
N ALA A 236 7.08 13.33 -36.07
CA ALA A 236 7.50 14.57 -36.78
C ALA A 236 8.34 15.47 -35.86
N ASP A 237 8.02 15.51 -34.56
CA ASP A 237 8.77 16.28 -33.55
C ASP A 237 10.15 15.66 -33.26
N GLY A 238 10.26 14.32 -33.31
CA GLY A 238 11.51 13.60 -33.01
C GLY A 238 12.03 13.89 -31.62
N ILE A 239 13.31 14.24 -31.48
CA ILE A 239 13.93 14.66 -30.23
C ILE A 239 14.03 16.19 -30.09
N GLU A 240 13.49 16.98 -30.99
CA GLU A 240 13.57 18.45 -30.94
C GLU A 240 13.00 19.02 -29.60
N PRO A 241 11.90 18.46 -29.03
CA PRO A 241 11.36 18.97 -27.78
C PRO A 241 12.35 18.93 -26.59
N VAL A 242 13.21 17.93 -26.49
CA VAL A 242 14.19 17.83 -25.40
C VAL A 242 15.45 18.66 -25.65
N LYS A 243 15.80 18.93 -26.89
CA LYS A 243 17.07 19.61 -27.25
C LYS A 243 17.24 20.96 -26.54
N LYS A 244 16.19 21.77 -26.45
CA LYS A 244 16.27 23.08 -25.78
C LYS A 244 16.68 22.97 -24.31
N TYR A 245 16.21 21.93 -23.59
CA TYR A 245 16.59 21.69 -22.20
C TYR A 245 18.05 21.20 -22.09
N LEU A 246 18.48 20.33 -23.02
CA LEU A 246 19.85 19.86 -23.08
C LEU A 246 20.83 21.00 -23.48
N GLU A 247 20.45 21.88 -24.40
CA GLU A 247 21.23 23.05 -24.77
C GLU A 247 21.37 24.04 -23.62
N ASP A 248 20.29 24.27 -22.88
CA ASP A 248 20.30 25.11 -21.68
C ASP A 248 21.24 24.56 -20.62
N ALA A 249 21.21 23.24 -20.36
CA ALA A 249 22.11 22.57 -19.43
C ALA A 249 23.57 22.58 -19.92
N ALA A 250 23.81 22.31 -21.20
CA ALA A 250 25.14 22.31 -21.80
C ALA A 250 25.85 23.68 -21.73
N ASN A 251 25.09 24.77 -21.71
CA ASN A 251 25.58 26.14 -21.62
C ASN A 251 25.95 26.59 -20.19
N ILE A 252 25.85 25.72 -19.19
CA ILE A 252 26.27 26.02 -17.81
C ILE A 252 27.82 25.92 -17.73
N ASN A 253 28.49 27.06 -17.60
CA ASN A 253 29.94 27.15 -17.60
C ASN A 253 30.52 27.78 -16.29
N SER A 254 29.67 28.09 -15.33
CA SER A 254 30.04 28.63 -14.03
C SER A 254 28.99 28.30 -13.00
N ILE A 255 29.36 28.30 -11.71
CA ILE A 255 28.40 28.17 -10.62
C ILE A 255 27.28 29.22 -10.71
N SER A 256 27.64 30.47 -11.07
CA SER A 256 26.60 31.52 -11.20
C SER A 256 25.62 31.30 -12.35
N GLU A 257 25.94 30.52 -13.37
CA GLU A 257 24.99 30.09 -14.41
C GLU A 257 24.18 28.89 -13.92
N LEU A 258 24.80 28.00 -13.14
CA LEU A 258 24.10 26.88 -12.49
C LEU A 258 23.07 27.40 -11.48
N ASP A 259 23.38 28.41 -10.64
CA ASP A 259 22.44 29.06 -9.73
C ASP A 259 21.15 29.51 -10.46
N LYS A 260 21.32 30.19 -11.58
CA LYS A 260 20.19 30.70 -12.39
C LYS A 260 19.40 29.57 -13.05
N PHE A 261 20.09 28.49 -13.42
CA PHE A 261 19.45 27.34 -14.01
C PHE A 261 18.60 26.60 -12.96
N LEU A 262 19.14 26.35 -11.77
CA LEU A 262 18.44 25.67 -10.68
C LEU A 262 17.24 26.47 -10.16
N ALA A 263 17.35 27.79 -10.11
CA ALA A 263 16.26 28.67 -9.68
C ALA A 263 15.12 28.78 -10.69
N ASP A 264 15.32 28.38 -11.95
CA ASP A 264 14.31 28.45 -12.99
C ASP A 264 13.67 27.07 -13.25
N THR A 265 12.56 26.82 -12.55
CA THR A 265 11.81 25.54 -12.69
C THR A 265 11.34 25.25 -14.12
N GLY A 266 11.20 26.27 -14.97
CA GLY A 266 10.83 26.08 -16.38
C GLY A 266 11.99 25.53 -17.23
N ARG A 267 13.24 25.76 -16.81
CA ARG A 267 14.46 25.25 -17.45
C ARG A 267 14.92 23.94 -16.84
N ASN A 268 14.68 23.75 -15.53
CA ASN A 268 15.12 22.62 -14.73
C ASN A 268 13.93 21.93 -14.02
N PRO A 269 13.10 21.19 -14.75
CA PRO A 269 11.91 20.59 -14.17
C PRO A 269 12.19 19.35 -13.30
N PHE A 270 13.36 18.73 -13.39
CA PHE A 270 13.67 17.44 -12.80
C PHE A 270 14.82 17.45 -11.78
N CYS A 271 15.79 18.35 -11.88
CA CYS A 271 17.06 18.26 -11.16
C CYS A 271 17.20 19.37 -10.11
N ARG A 272 16.59 19.20 -8.95
CA ARG A 272 16.69 20.14 -7.82
C ARG A 272 17.62 19.67 -6.74
N PHE A 273 18.08 18.42 -6.82
CA PHE A 273 18.90 17.71 -5.82
C PHE A 273 18.16 17.44 -4.50
N PHE A 274 16.87 17.65 -4.45
CA PHE A 274 15.96 17.23 -3.39
C PHE A 274 14.53 17.11 -3.93
N ASN A 275 13.72 16.25 -3.30
CA ASN A 275 12.32 16.09 -3.59
C ASN A 275 11.50 16.90 -2.56
N PRO A 276 10.80 17.96 -2.98
CA PRO A 276 9.96 18.75 -2.07
C PRO A 276 8.60 18.08 -1.88
N VAL A 277 8.27 17.71 -0.66
CA VAL A 277 7.00 17.10 -0.26
C VAL A 277 6.28 18.01 0.72
N ILE A 278 4.99 18.21 0.56
CA ILE A 278 4.17 18.97 1.52
C ILE A 278 3.62 18.01 2.57
N THR A 279 3.85 18.32 3.82
CA THR A 279 3.42 17.52 4.96
C THR A 279 3.01 18.39 6.15
N LEU A 280 2.79 17.78 7.30
CA LEU A 280 2.55 18.46 8.57
C LEU A 280 3.70 18.17 9.52
N ASP A 281 4.05 19.15 10.35
CA ASP A 281 4.89 18.91 11.51
C ASP A 281 4.09 18.10 12.53
N GLU A 282 4.53 16.89 12.84
CA GLU A 282 3.79 16.01 13.76
C GLU A 282 3.65 16.61 15.18
N GLU A 283 4.57 17.46 15.61
CA GLU A 283 4.50 18.13 16.92
C GLU A 283 3.61 19.39 16.89
N ASP A 284 3.43 20.02 15.71
CA ASP A 284 2.60 21.23 15.50
C ASP A 284 1.90 21.16 14.13
N THR A 285 0.76 20.48 14.07
CA THR A 285 -0.01 20.30 12.84
C THR A 285 -0.81 21.53 12.40
N SER A 286 -0.52 22.71 12.94
CA SER A 286 -1.29 23.93 12.68
C SER A 286 -1.05 24.56 11.31
N GLU A 287 0.04 24.19 10.63
CA GLU A 287 0.40 24.70 9.30
C GLU A 287 1.05 23.62 8.44
N TRP A 288 0.89 23.74 7.13
CA TRP A 288 1.57 22.92 6.15
C TRP A 288 3.05 23.30 6.06
N ILE A 289 3.93 22.33 6.13
CA ILE A 289 5.37 22.50 6.02
C ILE A 289 5.90 21.85 4.75
N LEU A 290 7.09 22.26 4.32
CA LEU A 290 7.81 21.61 3.25
C LEU A 290 8.83 20.64 3.84
N GLU A 291 8.81 19.40 3.40
CA GLU A 291 9.80 18.39 3.68
C GLU A 291 10.77 18.33 2.51
N LEU A 292 12.07 18.35 2.81
CA LEU A 292 13.11 18.11 1.84
C LEU A 292 13.61 16.68 2.02
N ASP A 293 13.16 15.83 1.09
CA ASP A 293 13.65 14.47 0.95
C ASP A 293 14.80 14.45 -0.08
N GLU A 294 15.64 13.40 -0.07
CA GLU A 294 16.65 13.26 -1.12
C GLU A 294 15.98 13.05 -2.48
N ASP A 295 16.49 13.71 -3.49
CA ASP A 295 16.24 13.37 -4.90
C ASP A 295 17.40 12.50 -5.38
N ALA A 296 17.52 11.35 -4.76
CA ALA A 296 18.67 10.47 -4.89
C ALA A 296 18.62 9.60 -6.14
N THR A 297 17.69 9.85 -7.03
CA THR A 297 17.37 8.91 -8.08
C THR A 297 17.96 9.31 -9.42
N PHE A 298 19.28 9.39 -9.49
CA PHE A 298 19.96 9.44 -10.79
C PHE A 298 19.66 8.19 -11.59
N SER A 299 20.02 7.05 -11.01
CA SER A 299 19.81 5.74 -11.59
C SER A 299 18.41 5.20 -11.33
N VAL A 300 17.47 6.05 -10.88
CA VAL A 300 16.09 5.62 -10.51
C VAL A 300 16.08 4.51 -9.44
N LEU A 301 17.19 4.34 -8.73
CA LEU A 301 17.31 3.33 -7.70
C LEU A 301 16.95 3.93 -6.35
N PRO A 302 16.00 3.33 -5.62
CA PRO A 302 15.81 3.65 -4.22
C PRO A 302 17.14 3.53 -3.46
N ARG A 303 17.39 4.47 -2.55
CA ARG A 303 18.58 4.52 -1.70
C ARG A 303 18.99 3.17 -1.10
N ILE A 304 18.01 2.37 -0.66
CA ILE A 304 18.22 1.04 -0.07
C ILE A 304 18.94 0.06 -1.01
N PHE A 305 18.90 0.30 -2.32
CA PHE A 305 19.54 -0.57 -3.33
C PHE A 305 20.85 0.00 -3.89
N HIS A 306 21.25 1.20 -3.46
CA HIS A 306 22.43 1.90 -4.03
C HIS A 306 23.69 1.02 -4.05
N ASN A 307 23.96 0.30 -2.96
CA ASN A 307 25.10 -0.59 -2.81
C ASN A 307 24.82 -2.06 -3.18
N SER A 308 23.66 -2.34 -3.77
CA SER A 308 23.29 -3.72 -4.13
C SER A 308 23.91 -4.12 -5.47
N ASP A 309 24.47 -5.35 -5.52
CA ASP A 309 25.07 -5.94 -6.70
C ASP A 309 24.16 -6.97 -7.39
N THR A 310 22.84 -6.97 -7.06
CA THR A 310 21.89 -7.89 -7.67
C THR A 310 21.76 -7.64 -9.17
N GLU A 311 21.35 -8.68 -9.92
CA GLU A 311 21.17 -8.55 -11.37
C GLU A 311 20.10 -7.52 -11.73
N ASP A 312 19.02 -7.42 -10.95
CA ASP A 312 17.95 -6.43 -11.16
C ASP A 312 18.49 -4.98 -11.07
N ILE A 313 19.35 -4.71 -10.10
CA ILE A 313 19.97 -3.40 -9.91
C ILE A 313 20.91 -3.06 -11.07
N LYS A 314 21.71 -4.02 -11.53
CA LYS A 314 22.57 -3.86 -12.71
C LYS A 314 21.74 -3.60 -13.97
N GLU A 315 20.59 -4.24 -14.09
CA GLU A 315 19.67 -4.06 -15.20
C GLU A 315 19.08 -2.65 -15.21
N ILE A 316 18.60 -2.14 -14.07
CA ILE A 316 18.08 -0.77 -13.93
C ILE A 316 19.14 0.27 -14.28
N ARG A 317 20.39 0.10 -13.80
CA ARG A 317 21.51 0.99 -14.18
C ARG A 317 21.80 0.93 -15.67
N ALA A 318 21.82 -0.26 -16.26
CA ALA A 318 22.02 -0.41 -17.70
C ALA A 318 20.91 0.28 -18.52
N ASP A 319 19.67 0.19 -18.09
CA ASP A 319 18.55 0.86 -18.75
C ASP A 319 18.71 2.40 -18.71
N TYR A 320 19.11 2.95 -17.58
CA TYR A 320 19.46 4.37 -17.46
C TYR A 320 20.58 4.78 -18.44
N GLU A 321 21.68 4.02 -18.47
CA GLU A 321 22.83 4.31 -19.33
C GLU A 321 22.45 4.19 -20.82
N ILE A 322 21.65 3.19 -21.20
CA ILE A 322 21.17 3.00 -22.57
C ILE A 322 20.29 4.18 -23.01
N ALA A 323 19.29 4.53 -22.21
CA ALA A 323 18.36 5.61 -22.55
C ALA A 323 19.08 6.98 -22.62
N ALA A 324 19.91 7.31 -21.61
CA ALA A 324 20.69 8.53 -21.62
C ALA A 324 21.65 8.59 -22.85
N THR A 325 22.34 7.49 -23.15
CA THR A 325 23.23 7.42 -24.32
C THR A 325 22.46 7.59 -25.62
N HIS A 326 21.31 6.93 -25.73
CA HIS A 326 20.49 7.03 -26.95
C HIS A 326 20.05 8.47 -27.22
N ILE A 327 19.52 9.16 -26.22
CA ILE A 327 19.03 10.54 -26.38
C ILE A 327 20.17 11.53 -26.62
N LEU A 328 21.25 11.46 -25.82
CA LEU A 328 22.35 12.40 -25.93
C LEU A 328 23.16 12.25 -27.23
N THR A 329 23.32 11.03 -27.75
CA THR A 329 23.95 10.81 -29.06
C THR A 329 23.10 11.33 -30.19
N ARG A 330 21.79 11.15 -30.15
CA ARG A 330 20.84 11.77 -31.11
C ARG A 330 20.83 13.31 -31.02
N ALA A 331 21.12 13.85 -29.81
CA ALA A 331 21.30 15.30 -29.63
C ALA A 331 22.65 15.82 -30.15
N GLY A 332 23.56 14.94 -30.58
CA GLY A 332 24.81 15.29 -31.26
C GLY A 332 26.09 15.07 -30.46
N LEU A 333 26.04 14.49 -29.27
CA LEU A 333 27.21 14.10 -28.49
C LEU A 333 27.79 12.78 -29.03
N THR A 334 29.07 12.57 -28.83
CA THR A 334 29.71 11.27 -29.11
C THR A 334 29.49 10.30 -27.94
N GLU A 335 29.53 9.00 -28.21
CA GLU A 335 29.47 7.97 -27.17
C GLU A 335 30.53 8.14 -26.08
N GLU A 336 31.75 8.60 -26.43
CA GLU A 336 32.84 8.86 -25.49
C GLU A 336 32.51 10.03 -24.54
N GLU A 337 31.90 11.11 -25.07
CA GLU A 337 31.44 12.24 -24.27
C GLU A 337 30.32 11.81 -23.29
N VAL A 338 29.35 11.00 -23.78
CA VAL A 338 28.25 10.52 -22.95
C VAL A 338 28.74 9.57 -21.85
N ALA A 339 29.63 8.63 -22.18
CA ALA A 339 30.20 7.72 -21.19
C ALA A 339 30.92 8.49 -20.05
N LYS A 340 31.66 9.52 -20.41
CA LYS A 340 32.29 10.41 -19.41
C LYS A 340 31.25 11.16 -18.57
N MET A 341 30.17 11.62 -19.17
CA MET A 341 29.11 12.30 -18.43
C MET A 341 28.41 11.35 -17.43
N ILE A 342 28.17 10.11 -17.82
CA ILE A 342 27.60 9.08 -16.91
C ILE A 342 28.55 8.83 -15.74
N GLU A 343 29.86 8.68 -15.98
CA GLU A 343 30.86 8.56 -14.91
C GLU A 343 30.83 9.76 -13.95
N GLU A 344 30.79 10.98 -14.47
CA GLU A 344 30.73 12.21 -13.68
C GLU A 344 29.41 12.32 -12.89
N SER A 345 28.29 11.80 -13.44
CA SER A 345 27.00 11.76 -12.74
C SER A 345 27.04 10.81 -11.54
N TYR A 346 27.62 9.62 -11.71
CA TYR A 346 27.76 8.67 -10.59
C TYR A 346 28.66 9.19 -9.46
N VAL A 347 29.71 9.98 -9.76
CA VAL A 347 30.53 10.61 -8.71
C VAL A 347 29.67 11.52 -7.81
N LEU A 348 28.73 12.26 -8.38
CA LEU A 348 27.83 13.12 -7.59
C LEU A 348 26.78 12.29 -6.85
N GLU A 349 26.19 11.30 -7.53
CA GLU A 349 25.21 10.38 -6.95
C GLU A 349 25.76 9.66 -5.73
N ASP A 350 26.94 9.01 -5.86
CA ASP A 350 27.58 8.27 -4.78
C ASP A 350 27.78 9.14 -3.53
N ALA A 351 28.24 10.37 -3.71
CA ALA A 351 28.49 11.27 -2.60
C ALA A 351 27.19 11.72 -1.89
N LEU A 352 26.14 11.99 -2.66
CA LEU A 352 24.86 12.45 -2.11
C LEU A 352 24.09 11.29 -1.44
N LEU A 353 24.11 10.10 -2.04
CA LEU A 353 23.44 8.92 -1.48
C LEU A 353 24.14 8.40 -0.21
N GLU A 354 25.47 8.50 -0.15
CA GLU A 354 26.20 8.18 1.09
C GLU A 354 25.77 9.12 2.24
N ALA A 355 25.51 10.39 1.94
CA ALA A 355 25.03 11.36 2.92
C ALA A 355 23.56 11.18 3.29
N ALA A 356 22.74 10.60 2.40
CA ALA A 356 21.34 10.27 2.64
C ALA A 356 21.17 8.90 3.34
N TRP A 357 22.23 8.10 3.45
CA TRP A 357 22.19 6.82 4.13
C TRP A 357 22.13 7.02 5.65
N PRO A 358 21.16 6.43 6.38
CA PRO A 358 21.10 6.60 7.83
C PRO A 358 22.31 5.95 8.48
N ASN A 359 23.10 6.74 9.20
CA ASN A 359 23.89 6.22 10.29
C ASN A 359 22.93 5.99 11.46
N GLU A 360 23.04 4.88 12.18
CA GLU A 360 22.17 4.51 13.31
C GLU A 360 21.99 5.63 14.37
N GLU A 361 22.84 6.64 14.38
CA GLU A 361 22.78 7.81 15.26
C GLU A 361 22.04 9.04 14.67
N SER A 362 21.71 9.05 13.37
CA SER A 362 21.13 10.23 12.68
C SER A 362 19.65 10.10 12.28
N ASP A 363 18.98 9.05 12.71
CA ASP A 363 17.59 8.70 12.32
C ASP A 363 16.49 9.65 12.86
N ASN A 364 16.85 10.79 13.45
CA ASN A 364 15.88 11.78 13.86
C ASN A 364 15.87 12.94 12.86
N PRO A 365 14.75 13.16 12.14
CA PRO A 365 14.58 14.40 11.39
C PRO A 365 14.81 15.60 12.31
N VAL A 366 15.41 16.66 11.74
CA VAL A 366 15.84 17.83 12.54
C VAL A 366 14.65 18.62 13.12
N GLY A 367 13.42 18.20 12.80
CA GLY A 367 12.21 18.95 13.13
C GLY A 367 11.99 20.15 12.18
N ALA A 368 10.83 20.74 12.28
CA ALA A 368 10.44 21.82 11.37
C ALA A 368 11.17 23.14 11.71
N ILE A 369 12.10 23.55 10.87
CA ILE A 369 12.92 24.77 11.01
C ILE A 369 12.42 25.85 10.06
N PRO A 370 12.44 27.15 10.46
CA PRO A 370 12.08 28.25 9.55
C PRO A 370 12.90 28.26 8.25
N VAL A 371 12.23 28.48 7.11
CA VAL A 371 12.83 28.46 5.76
C VAL A 371 14.09 29.34 5.68
N ASP A 372 14.08 30.52 6.27
CA ASP A 372 15.21 31.47 6.25
C ASP A 372 16.43 30.99 7.06
N GLU A 373 16.22 30.23 8.14
CA GLU A 373 17.30 29.62 8.91
C GLU A 373 17.97 28.48 8.13
N VAL A 374 17.18 27.62 7.47
CA VAL A 374 17.75 26.55 6.62
C VAL A 374 18.49 27.14 5.43
N CYS A 375 17.93 28.13 4.75
CA CYS A 375 18.60 28.81 3.65
C CYS A 375 19.92 29.46 4.07
N ALA A 376 19.98 30.02 5.28
CA ALA A 376 21.21 30.62 5.82
C ALA A 376 22.29 29.59 6.18
N SER A 377 21.97 28.31 6.32
CA SER A 377 22.94 27.25 6.56
C SER A 377 23.73 26.86 5.32
N CYS A 378 23.20 27.09 4.10
CA CYS A 378 23.88 26.85 2.85
C CYS A 378 24.74 28.05 2.47
N SER A 379 26.04 27.80 2.25
CA SER A 379 27.01 28.85 1.87
C SER A 379 27.25 28.89 0.36
N ASN A 380 27.15 27.78 -0.32
CA ASN A 380 27.49 27.62 -1.72
C ASN A 380 26.21 27.25 -2.55
N PHE A 381 25.45 26.28 -2.11
CA PHE A 381 24.23 25.84 -2.80
C PHE A 381 23.13 26.91 -2.71
N PRO A 382 22.51 27.35 -3.84
CA PRO A 382 21.58 28.46 -3.87
C PRO A 382 20.17 28.09 -3.39
N LEU A 383 20.04 27.46 -2.21
CA LEU A 383 18.77 26.90 -1.70
C LEU A 383 17.65 27.93 -1.70
N GLU A 384 17.92 29.15 -1.21
CA GLU A 384 16.91 30.23 -1.19
C GLU A 384 16.39 30.56 -2.61
N ALA A 385 17.27 30.61 -3.60
CA ALA A 385 16.87 30.89 -4.99
C ALA A 385 16.05 29.74 -5.60
N VAL A 386 16.42 28.50 -5.30
CA VAL A 386 15.69 27.30 -5.74
C VAL A 386 14.29 27.26 -5.12
N LEU A 387 14.18 27.46 -3.81
CA LEU A 387 12.90 27.48 -3.10
C LEU A 387 12.00 28.63 -3.58
N ASN A 388 12.57 29.82 -3.80
CA ASN A 388 11.85 30.94 -4.37
C ASN A 388 11.32 30.62 -5.80
N GLY A 389 12.08 29.89 -6.61
CA GLY A 389 11.66 29.37 -7.92
C GLY A 389 10.45 28.43 -7.84
N LEU A 390 10.32 27.72 -6.74
CA LEU A 390 9.17 26.86 -6.42
C LEU A 390 7.98 27.63 -5.78
N GLY A 391 8.19 28.92 -5.44
CA GLY A 391 7.19 29.73 -4.74
C GLY A 391 7.27 29.67 -3.22
N VAL A 392 8.26 28.98 -2.65
CA VAL A 392 8.49 28.83 -1.21
C VAL A 392 9.37 29.97 -0.70
N ASN A 393 8.79 30.86 0.12
CA ASN A 393 9.51 32.01 0.72
C ASN A 393 9.07 32.28 2.17
N LYS A 394 8.34 31.35 2.77
CA LYS A 394 7.80 31.43 4.14
C LYS A 394 7.56 30.01 4.69
N GLY A 395 7.20 29.91 5.94
CA GLY A 395 6.89 28.64 6.59
C GLY A 395 8.12 27.94 7.15
N LYS A 396 7.99 26.64 7.35
CA LYS A 396 9.04 25.79 7.92
C LYS A 396 9.44 24.69 6.93
N LEU A 397 10.67 24.21 7.07
CA LEU A 397 11.20 23.05 6.37
C LEU A 397 11.52 21.95 7.37
N ASN A 398 11.16 20.71 7.01
CA ASN A 398 11.70 19.49 7.62
C ASN A 398 12.79 18.91 6.71
N ILE A 399 13.91 18.49 7.27
CA ILE A 399 15.01 17.85 6.54
C ILE A 399 15.09 16.42 7.01
N ILE A 400 14.75 15.48 6.14
CA ILE A 400 14.71 14.04 6.45
C ILE A 400 16.13 13.53 6.76
N TYR A 401 17.11 13.92 5.96
CA TYR A 401 18.51 13.50 6.10
C TYR A 401 19.41 14.71 6.43
N PRO A 402 19.73 14.91 7.72
CA PRO A 402 20.47 16.10 8.17
C PRO A 402 21.83 16.30 7.48
N ASP A 403 22.51 15.22 7.11
CA ASP A 403 23.85 15.27 6.50
C ASP A 403 23.80 15.53 4.97
N TYR A 404 22.66 15.34 4.33
CA TYR A 404 22.52 15.46 2.87
C TYR A 404 22.75 16.88 2.37
N LEU A 405 22.06 17.86 2.95
CA LEU A 405 22.17 19.26 2.54
C LEU A 405 23.57 19.86 2.78
N PRO A 406 24.28 19.61 3.90
CA PRO A 406 25.67 19.99 4.08
C PRO A 406 26.63 19.40 3.04
N VAL A 407 26.48 18.13 2.66
CA VAL A 407 27.31 17.50 1.63
C VAL A 407 27.01 18.10 0.25
N LEU A 408 25.74 18.35 -0.08
CA LEU A 408 25.37 19.05 -1.31
C LEU A 408 26.00 20.46 -1.36
N ASP A 409 25.97 21.21 -0.25
CA ASP A 409 26.57 22.54 -0.16
C ASP A 409 28.11 22.51 -0.32
N GLU A 410 28.77 21.51 0.29
CA GLU A 410 30.24 21.33 0.16
C GLU A 410 30.63 20.94 -1.27
N MET A 411 29.88 20.11 -1.93
CA MET A 411 30.14 19.68 -3.32
C MET A 411 29.84 20.77 -4.34
N TYR A 412 29.03 21.77 -4.02
CA TYR A 412 28.59 22.82 -4.93
C TYR A 412 29.69 23.85 -5.19
N THR A 413 30.67 23.50 -6.03
CA THR A 413 31.90 24.27 -6.33
C THR A 413 32.22 24.28 -7.82
N GLU A 414 33.03 25.24 -8.27
CA GLU A 414 33.56 25.30 -9.66
C GLU A 414 34.38 24.04 -10.04
N GLU A 415 34.98 23.34 -9.08
CA GLU A 415 35.70 22.09 -9.30
C GLU A 415 34.76 20.95 -9.72
N ASN A 416 33.60 20.88 -9.10
CA ASN A 416 32.58 19.84 -9.35
C ASN A 416 31.55 20.26 -10.39
N LEU A 417 31.66 21.44 -11.00
CA LEU A 417 30.66 21.95 -11.96
C LEU A 417 30.39 20.98 -13.11
N SER A 418 31.40 20.23 -13.57
CA SER A 418 31.20 19.23 -14.61
C SER A 418 30.31 18.10 -14.16
N CYS A 419 30.42 17.65 -12.91
CA CYS A 419 29.58 16.59 -12.34
C CYS A 419 28.10 17.03 -12.30
N PHE A 420 27.83 18.24 -11.80
CA PHE A 420 26.46 18.79 -11.78
C PHE A 420 25.87 18.94 -13.18
N ARG A 421 26.63 19.45 -14.13
CA ARG A 421 26.17 19.59 -15.51
C ARG A 421 25.91 18.24 -16.18
N SER A 422 26.83 17.29 -16.00
CA SER A 422 26.69 15.93 -16.52
C SER A 422 25.47 15.24 -15.98
N TYR A 423 25.27 15.33 -14.68
CA TYR A 423 24.05 14.85 -14.02
C TYR A 423 22.79 15.43 -14.64
N ILE A 424 22.67 16.74 -14.68
CA ILE A 424 21.48 17.41 -15.22
C ILE A 424 21.19 16.92 -16.64
N MET A 425 22.21 16.81 -17.48
CA MET A 425 22.05 16.40 -18.89
C MET A 425 21.65 14.93 -19.02
N THR A 426 22.26 14.02 -18.30
CA THR A 426 21.94 12.60 -18.33
C THR A 426 20.55 12.33 -17.76
N HIS A 427 20.17 13.05 -16.71
CA HIS A 427 18.86 12.93 -16.10
C HIS A 427 17.74 13.46 -17.01
N ILE A 428 17.92 14.65 -17.62
CA ILE A 428 16.98 15.17 -18.61
C ILE A 428 16.80 14.17 -19.76
N ALA A 429 17.89 13.59 -20.25
CA ALA A 429 17.86 12.63 -21.34
C ALA A 429 17.07 11.36 -20.94
N TYR A 430 17.34 10.79 -19.75
CA TYR A 430 16.65 9.64 -19.25
C TYR A 430 15.15 9.92 -19.03
N MET A 431 14.80 11.02 -18.37
CA MET A 431 13.41 11.35 -18.07
C MET A 431 12.59 11.74 -19.32
N SER A 432 13.22 11.90 -20.48
CA SER A 432 12.54 12.31 -21.72
C SER A 432 12.20 11.17 -22.68
N TYR A 433 12.92 10.04 -22.64
CA TYR A 433 12.90 9.06 -23.73
C TYR A 433 11.49 8.54 -24.07
N GLU A 434 10.64 8.31 -23.10
CA GLU A 434 9.28 7.79 -23.27
C GLU A 434 8.29 8.85 -23.81
N TYR A 435 8.60 10.14 -23.67
CA TYR A 435 7.73 11.26 -24.07
C TYR A 435 8.09 11.81 -25.45
N LEU A 436 9.08 11.23 -26.12
CA LEU A 436 9.56 11.64 -27.43
C LEU A 436 9.00 10.74 -28.56
N ASP A 437 9.75 10.59 -29.66
CA ASP A 437 9.34 9.76 -30.77
C ASP A 437 9.48 8.25 -30.50
N LEU A 438 9.00 7.45 -31.44
CA LEU A 438 8.98 6.00 -31.34
C LEU A 438 10.41 5.40 -31.20
N GLU A 439 11.41 6.00 -31.89
CA GLU A 439 12.80 5.55 -31.82
C GLU A 439 13.39 5.76 -30.42
N ALA A 440 13.11 6.91 -29.82
CA ALA A 440 13.52 7.19 -28.45
C ALA A 440 12.83 6.25 -27.44
N GLY A 441 11.53 6.11 -27.53
CA GLY A 441 10.76 5.29 -26.59
C GLY A 441 11.12 3.81 -26.63
N LYS A 442 11.51 3.30 -27.78
CA LYS A 442 11.90 1.89 -27.96
C LYS A 442 13.35 1.57 -27.60
N CYS A 443 14.14 2.53 -27.10
CA CYS A 443 15.58 2.30 -26.88
C CYS A 443 15.89 1.20 -25.85
N LEU A 444 14.95 0.88 -24.97
CA LEU A 444 15.08 -0.18 -23.97
C LEU A 444 14.37 -1.49 -24.36
N MET A 445 13.65 -1.50 -25.49
CA MET A 445 12.95 -2.71 -25.95
C MET A 445 13.89 -3.72 -26.59
N SER A 446 13.52 -4.98 -26.52
CA SER A 446 14.24 -6.04 -27.23
C SER A 446 14.04 -5.92 -28.75
N ALA A 447 15.00 -6.41 -29.53
CA ALA A 447 15.04 -6.25 -30.98
C ALA A 447 13.89 -6.98 -31.73
N ASP A 448 13.19 -7.90 -31.10
CA ASP A 448 12.06 -8.66 -31.62
C ASP A 448 10.69 -8.00 -31.33
N GLU A 449 10.64 -6.95 -30.50
CA GLU A 449 9.42 -6.22 -30.20
C GLU A 449 9.08 -5.19 -31.30
N THR A 450 7.81 -5.17 -31.67
CA THR A 450 7.30 -4.35 -32.77
C THR A 450 6.92 -2.95 -32.34
N ASP A 451 6.78 -2.05 -33.31
CA ASP A 451 6.28 -0.68 -33.09
C ASP A 451 4.87 -0.66 -32.50
N GLU A 452 4.01 -1.60 -32.92
CA GLU A 452 2.63 -1.66 -32.42
C GLU A 452 2.55 -2.16 -30.98
N GLU A 453 3.43 -3.08 -30.57
CA GLU A 453 3.52 -3.51 -29.17
C GLU A 453 3.96 -2.36 -28.25
N TYR A 454 4.92 -1.55 -28.70
CA TYR A 454 5.31 -0.37 -27.93
C TYR A 454 4.19 0.69 -27.85
N LYS A 455 3.46 0.93 -28.94
CA LYS A 455 2.34 1.87 -28.92
C LYS A 455 1.21 1.43 -27.97
N GLU A 456 0.91 0.12 -27.95
CA GLU A 456 -0.07 -0.40 -26.99
C GLU A 456 0.45 -0.27 -25.55
N TYR A 457 1.73 -0.58 -25.29
CA TYR A 457 2.34 -0.32 -24.00
C TYR A 457 2.21 1.15 -23.55
N VAL A 458 2.54 2.12 -24.44
CA VAL A 458 2.42 3.55 -24.10
C VAL A 458 0.97 3.93 -23.81
N LYS A 459 0.03 3.36 -24.55
CA LYS A 459 -1.40 3.59 -24.32
C LYS A 459 -1.82 3.09 -22.92
N ASP A 460 -1.44 1.87 -22.55
CA ASP A 460 -1.73 1.31 -21.23
C ASP A 460 -1.05 2.10 -20.11
N ARG A 461 0.21 2.47 -20.30
CA ARG A 461 0.93 3.34 -19.36
C ARG A 461 0.25 4.70 -19.23
N THR A 462 -0.16 5.32 -20.33
CA THR A 462 -0.86 6.61 -20.31
C THR A 462 -2.18 6.50 -19.53
N TYR A 463 -2.90 5.41 -19.66
CA TYR A 463 -4.08 5.16 -18.80
C TYR A 463 -3.69 5.09 -17.32
N THR A 464 -2.64 4.37 -16.96
CA THR A 464 -2.16 4.30 -15.58
C THR A 464 -1.76 5.68 -15.04
N GLU A 465 -1.06 6.49 -15.85
CA GLU A 465 -0.70 7.88 -15.48
C GLU A 465 -1.92 8.79 -15.29
N ILE A 466 -2.95 8.64 -16.10
CA ILE A 466 -4.18 9.44 -16.03
C ILE A 466 -5.06 8.98 -14.88
N MET A 467 -5.15 7.66 -14.66
CA MET A 467 -6.05 7.05 -13.66
C MET A 467 -5.46 7.03 -12.24
N GLY A 468 -4.19 7.34 -12.10
CA GLY A 468 -3.54 7.34 -10.80
C GLY A 468 -3.85 8.63 -10.02
N SER A 469 -4.46 8.52 -8.86
CA SER A 469 -4.68 9.66 -7.95
C SER A 469 -3.39 10.37 -7.56
N ARG A 470 -2.27 9.65 -7.55
CA ARG A 470 -0.90 10.17 -7.35
C ARG A 470 -0.23 10.62 -8.65
N GLY A 471 -0.92 10.48 -9.78
CA GLY A 471 -0.42 10.83 -11.09
C GLY A 471 -0.34 12.33 -11.33
N ILE A 472 0.30 12.68 -12.45
CA ILE A 472 0.50 14.07 -12.87
C ILE A 472 -0.83 14.84 -13.09
N LEU A 473 -1.93 14.13 -13.29
CA LEU A 473 -3.29 14.65 -13.48
C LEU A 473 -4.24 14.31 -12.33
N GLY A 474 -3.75 13.82 -11.20
CA GLY A 474 -4.54 13.28 -10.10
C GLY A 474 -5.68 14.18 -9.64
N VAL A 475 -5.47 15.50 -9.51
CA VAL A 475 -6.56 16.41 -9.12
C VAL A 475 -7.67 16.48 -10.17
N ALA A 476 -7.35 16.46 -11.46
CA ALA A 476 -8.37 16.46 -12.52
C ALA A 476 -9.11 15.10 -12.57
N GLU A 477 -8.40 14.02 -12.35
CA GLU A 477 -8.97 12.68 -12.28
C GLU A 477 -9.95 12.56 -11.10
N GLU A 478 -9.52 12.94 -9.88
CA GLU A 478 -10.35 12.92 -8.69
C GLU A 478 -11.60 13.81 -8.82
N ASN A 479 -11.46 15.01 -9.35
CA ASN A 479 -12.59 15.91 -9.62
C ASN A 479 -13.61 15.27 -10.57
N ALA A 480 -13.12 14.63 -11.63
CA ALA A 480 -13.97 13.94 -12.59
C ALA A 480 -14.67 12.75 -11.93
N TYR A 481 -13.94 11.92 -11.18
CA TYR A 481 -14.49 10.78 -10.46
C TYR A 481 -15.60 11.21 -9.48
N MET A 482 -15.33 12.17 -8.63
CA MET A 482 -16.31 12.70 -7.68
C MET A 482 -17.56 13.26 -8.39
N THR A 483 -17.37 13.93 -9.51
CA THR A 483 -18.48 14.53 -10.27
C THR A 483 -19.47 13.50 -10.82
N TYR A 484 -18.96 12.31 -11.19
CA TYR A 484 -19.76 11.31 -11.90
C TYR A 484 -20.14 10.10 -11.06
N TYR A 485 -19.39 9.79 -10.00
CA TYR A 485 -19.57 8.56 -9.23
C TYR A 485 -19.93 8.78 -7.75
N VAL A 486 -19.85 9.99 -7.24
CA VAL A 486 -20.36 10.28 -5.89
C VAL A 486 -21.84 10.66 -5.93
N ASP A 487 -22.68 9.82 -5.31
CA ASP A 487 -24.08 10.15 -5.09
C ASP A 487 -24.24 11.04 -3.84
N PRO A 488 -24.78 12.27 -3.99
CA PRO A 488 -25.03 13.16 -2.86
C PRO A 488 -25.94 12.57 -1.78
N LYS A 489 -26.87 11.67 -2.16
CA LYS A 489 -27.75 11.02 -1.21
C LYS A 489 -27.01 9.96 -0.39
N ALA A 490 -26.14 9.18 -1.03
CA ALA A 490 -25.27 8.25 -0.34
C ALA A 490 -24.38 8.99 0.67
N LYS A 491 -23.79 10.12 0.27
CA LYS A 491 -23.02 11.00 1.17
C LYS A 491 -23.84 11.44 2.40
N GLU A 492 -25.08 11.90 2.21
CA GLU A 492 -25.96 12.29 3.29
C GLU A 492 -26.27 11.12 4.25
N THR A 493 -26.61 9.95 3.71
CA THR A 493 -26.93 8.76 4.52
C THR A 493 -25.71 8.26 5.30
N LEU A 494 -24.54 8.18 4.68
CA LEU A 494 -23.33 7.74 5.35
C LEU A 494 -22.84 8.74 6.40
N THR A 495 -23.02 10.04 6.15
CA THR A 495 -22.73 11.08 7.16
C THR A 495 -23.61 10.89 8.40
N MET A 496 -24.89 10.57 8.26
CA MET A 496 -25.76 10.25 9.40
C MET A 496 -25.27 9.00 10.15
N ILE A 497 -24.84 7.95 9.44
CA ILE A 497 -24.29 6.76 10.09
C ILE A 497 -23.01 7.12 10.88
N CYS A 498 -22.14 7.99 10.35
CA CYS A 498 -20.97 8.50 11.08
C CYS A 498 -21.37 9.23 12.37
N GLU A 499 -22.40 10.10 12.29
CA GLU A 499 -22.90 10.86 13.45
C GLU A 499 -23.50 9.91 14.50
N ASP A 500 -24.35 8.95 14.11
CA ASP A 500 -24.94 7.95 15.00
C ASP A 500 -23.85 7.09 15.67
N THR A 501 -22.83 6.68 14.92
CA THR A 501 -21.68 5.90 15.41
C THR A 501 -20.90 6.70 16.47
N ALA A 502 -20.61 7.97 16.19
CA ALA A 502 -19.91 8.84 17.13
C ALA A 502 -20.73 9.13 18.41
N GLU A 503 -22.07 9.29 18.30
CA GLU A 503 -22.95 9.48 19.44
C GLU A 503 -22.98 8.20 20.33
N ALA A 504 -23.09 7.02 19.71
CA ALA A 504 -23.04 5.76 20.43
C ALA A 504 -21.69 5.56 21.14
N PHE A 505 -20.58 5.83 20.46
CA PHE A 505 -19.25 5.73 21.09
C PHE A 505 -19.06 6.75 22.21
N ALA A 506 -19.55 7.98 22.06
CA ALA A 506 -19.53 8.97 23.13
C ALA A 506 -20.34 8.50 24.37
N ALA A 507 -21.42 7.76 24.17
CA ALA A 507 -22.18 7.15 25.26
C ALA A 507 -21.37 6.05 25.95
N MET A 508 -20.70 5.17 25.17
CA MET A 508 -19.84 4.10 25.71
C MET A 508 -18.69 4.69 26.54
N ILE A 509 -17.96 5.70 26.04
CA ILE A 509 -16.88 6.38 26.79
C ILE A 509 -17.37 6.87 28.16
N LYS A 510 -18.56 7.43 28.24
CA LYS A 510 -19.14 7.91 29.52
C LYS A 510 -19.46 6.79 30.48
N GLU A 511 -19.86 5.63 29.98
CA GLU A 511 -20.25 4.44 30.73
C GLU A 511 -19.06 3.60 31.19
N GLU A 512 -17.86 3.73 30.54
CA GLU A 512 -16.67 2.95 30.86
C GLU A 512 -16.20 3.11 32.32
N GLU A 513 -16.02 1.97 33.02
CA GLU A 513 -15.59 1.97 34.41
C GLU A 513 -14.06 2.01 34.57
N TRP A 514 -13.30 1.58 33.55
CA TRP A 514 -11.84 1.56 33.60
C TRP A 514 -11.22 2.93 33.29
N LEU A 515 -11.92 3.82 32.59
CA LEU A 515 -11.49 5.19 32.36
C LEU A 515 -11.72 6.10 33.56
N SER A 516 -10.71 6.87 33.93
CA SER A 516 -10.85 7.98 34.85
C SER A 516 -11.72 9.09 34.31
N GLU A 517 -12.26 9.95 35.17
CA GLU A 517 -13.03 11.13 34.70
C GLU A 517 -12.17 12.08 33.82
N GLU A 518 -10.85 12.15 34.07
CA GLU A 518 -9.90 12.87 33.23
C GLU A 518 -9.76 12.22 31.84
N GLY A 519 -9.59 10.91 31.78
CA GLY A 519 -9.53 10.15 30.55
C GLY A 519 -10.81 10.25 29.72
N LYS A 520 -11.98 10.12 30.36
CA LYS A 520 -13.28 10.34 29.69
C LYS A 520 -13.39 11.73 29.08
N ALA A 521 -12.98 12.77 29.82
CA ALA A 521 -13.04 14.14 29.32
C ALA A 521 -12.12 14.35 28.11
N ALA A 522 -10.89 13.82 28.15
CA ALA A 522 -9.93 13.91 27.05
C ALA A 522 -10.40 13.12 25.81
N ALA A 523 -10.90 11.89 26.01
CA ALA A 523 -11.45 11.08 24.94
C ALA A 523 -12.65 11.77 24.24
N LEU A 524 -13.58 12.34 25.02
CA LEU A 524 -14.71 13.06 24.51
C LEU A 524 -14.30 14.35 23.78
N GLU A 525 -13.25 15.04 24.24
CA GLU A 525 -12.71 16.22 23.53
C GLU A 525 -12.18 15.82 22.18
N LYS A 526 -11.38 14.73 22.10
CA LYS A 526 -10.83 14.24 20.84
C LYS A 526 -11.92 13.82 19.87
N LEU A 527 -12.92 13.06 20.33
CA LEU A 527 -14.06 12.65 19.52
C LEU A 527 -14.87 13.86 19.00
N ASN A 528 -15.11 14.87 19.84
CA ASN A 528 -15.84 16.07 19.42
C ASN A 528 -15.10 16.92 18.38
N LYS A 529 -13.77 16.87 18.35
CA LYS A 529 -12.95 17.59 17.36
C LYS A 529 -12.69 16.76 16.09
N MET A 530 -12.86 15.44 16.15
CA MET A 530 -12.69 14.55 15.00
C MET A 530 -13.57 15.00 13.84
N LYS A 531 -13.04 14.89 12.62
CA LYS A 531 -13.78 15.25 11.40
C LYS A 531 -14.05 14.00 10.57
N PHE A 532 -15.23 13.99 9.98
CA PHE A 532 -15.70 12.91 9.14
C PHE A 532 -15.63 13.39 7.68
N CYS A 533 -14.79 12.75 6.90
CA CYS A 533 -14.59 13.01 5.48
C CYS A 533 -15.29 11.89 4.69
N VAL A 534 -16.52 12.16 4.23
CA VAL A 534 -17.39 11.14 3.65
C VAL A 534 -17.53 11.35 2.15
N LEU A 535 -17.10 10.40 1.36
CA LEU A 535 -17.15 10.24 -0.10
C LEU A 535 -16.52 11.37 -0.92
N SER A 536 -16.65 12.62 -0.54
CA SER A 536 -16.07 13.77 -1.26
C SER A 536 -16.05 15.02 -0.38
N PRO A 537 -15.14 15.99 -0.63
CA PRO A 537 -15.24 17.31 -0.04
C PRO A 537 -16.51 18.05 -0.53
N ASP A 538 -16.85 19.15 0.14
CA ASP A 538 -17.97 19.98 -0.30
C ASP A 538 -17.61 20.87 -1.51
N GLU A 539 -16.34 21.23 -1.64
CA GLU A 539 -15.80 21.99 -2.76
C GLU A 539 -14.61 21.25 -3.37
N LEU A 540 -14.64 21.11 -4.70
CA LEU A 540 -13.56 20.49 -5.45
C LEU A 540 -12.34 21.43 -5.55
N ILE A 541 -11.15 20.87 -5.59
CA ILE A 541 -9.91 21.63 -5.78
C ILE A 541 -9.85 22.16 -7.21
N ASP A 542 -9.41 23.41 -7.38
CA ASP A 542 -9.30 24.00 -8.73
C ASP A 542 -8.15 23.35 -9.54
N SER A 543 -8.50 22.59 -10.54
CA SER A 543 -7.58 21.92 -11.47
C SER A 543 -7.09 22.81 -12.63
N SER A 544 -7.39 24.11 -12.62
CA SER A 544 -7.04 25.03 -13.75
C SER A 544 -5.53 25.12 -14.04
N TYR A 545 -4.69 24.84 -13.05
CA TYR A 545 -3.24 24.80 -13.19
C TYR A 545 -2.75 23.61 -14.02
N LEU A 546 -3.59 22.60 -14.25
CA LEU A 546 -3.33 21.42 -15.10
C LEU A 546 -3.78 21.62 -16.55
N ALA A 547 -4.13 22.82 -16.97
CA ALA A 547 -4.60 23.10 -18.33
C ALA A 547 -3.54 22.71 -19.39
N ILE A 548 -3.96 21.97 -20.42
CA ILE A 548 -3.11 21.47 -21.49
C ILE A 548 -3.32 22.32 -22.75
N ASP A 549 -2.22 22.79 -23.36
CA ASP A 549 -2.24 23.31 -24.71
C ASP A 549 -1.87 22.17 -25.68
N THR A 550 -2.85 21.63 -26.36
CA THR A 550 -2.64 20.52 -27.31
C THR A 550 -1.78 20.89 -28.52
N SER A 551 -1.36 22.15 -28.69
CA SER A 551 -0.38 22.55 -29.69
C SER A 551 1.07 22.31 -29.26
N ASP A 552 1.33 22.11 -27.98
CA ASP A 552 2.66 21.77 -27.47
C ASP A 552 3.03 20.31 -27.78
N SER A 553 4.32 19.98 -27.82
CA SER A 553 4.79 18.58 -27.91
C SER A 553 4.39 17.80 -26.65
N PHE A 554 4.30 16.48 -26.76
CA PHE A 554 3.96 15.63 -25.60
C PHE A 554 4.95 15.81 -24.45
N TYR A 555 6.25 15.90 -24.75
CA TYR A 555 7.27 16.18 -23.73
C TYR A 555 7.12 17.56 -23.09
N ASP A 556 6.80 18.61 -23.84
CA ASP A 556 6.55 19.93 -23.26
C ASP A 556 5.31 19.97 -22.36
N ILE A 557 4.25 19.25 -22.72
CA ILE A 557 3.06 19.09 -21.88
C ILE A 557 3.45 18.42 -20.56
N TYR A 558 4.18 17.31 -20.61
CA TYR A 558 4.64 16.60 -19.44
C TYR A 558 5.48 17.51 -18.50
N VAL A 559 6.45 18.21 -19.07
CA VAL A 559 7.28 19.16 -18.28
C VAL A 559 6.43 20.26 -17.65
N LYS A 560 5.50 20.87 -18.39
CA LYS A 560 4.63 21.92 -17.88
C LYS A 560 3.74 21.44 -16.74
N LEU A 561 3.15 20.24 -16.86
CA LEU A 561 2.32 19.64 -15.83
C LEU A 561 3.12 19.36 -14.56
N ARG A 562 4.33 18.77 -14.68
CA ARG A 562 5.21 18.57 -13.51
C ARG A 562 5.52 19.87 -12.79
N VAL A 563 5.92 20.91 -13.53
CA VAL A 563 6.23 22.22 -12.96
C VAL A 563 4.99 22.84 -12.29
N SER A 564 3.81 22.70 -12.91
CA SER A 564 2.56 23.25 -12.38
C SER A 564 2.15 22.56 -11.07
N ASN A 565 2.18 21.21 -11.02
CA ASN A 565 1.91 20.44 -9.81
C ASN A 565 2.87 20.83 -8.69
N LEU A 566 4.15 20.84 -8.99
CA LEU A 566 5.17 21.16 -8.00
C LEU A 566 4.99 22.54 -7.39
N LYS A 567 4.71 23.55 -8.22
CA LYS A 567 4.44 24.91 -7.75
C LYS A 567 3.13 25.02 -6.98
N HIS A 568 2.10 24.30 -7.42
CA HIS A 568 0.83 24.25 -6.72
C HIS A 568 1.01 23.69 -5.32
N ASN A 569 1.68 22.52 -5.20
CA ASN A 569 1.92 21.88 -3.91
C ASN A 569 2.81 22.76 -3.01
N CYS A 570 3.96 23.21 -3.50
CA CYS A 570 4.90 24.04 -2.74
C CYS A 570 4.29 25.37 -2.25
N ALA A 571 3.28 25.92 -2.95
CA ALA A 571 2.60 27.14 -2.53
C ALA A 571 1.86 27.00 -1.20
N ALA A 572 1.51 25.77 -0.79
CA ALA A 572 0.88 25.48 0.49
C ALA A 572 1.81 25.67 1.69
N THR A 573 3.13 25.74 1.48
CA THR A 573 4.11 25.93 2.58
C THR A 573 3.78 27.18 3.40
N GLY A 574 3.62 26.98 4.71
CA GLY A 574 3.25 28.06 5.66
C GLY A 574 1.79 28.51 5.54
N GLU A 575 0.93 27.74 4.86
CA GLU A 575 -0.52 27.92 4.97
C GLU A 575 -1.03 27.23 6.23
N LYS A 576 -2.01 27.84 6.89
CA LYS A 576 -2.62 27.23 8.06
C LYS A 576 -3.52 26.08 7.67
N ARG A 577 -3.37 24.96 8.35
CA ARG A 577 -4.28 23.83 8.23
C ARG A 577 -5.68 24.20 8.72
N VAL A 578 -6.68 23.82 7.96
CA VAL A 578 -8.10 23.96 8.34
C VAL A 578 -8.62 22.57 8.72
N PRO A 579 -9.01 22.31 9.98
CA PRO A 579 -9.55 21.02 10.38
C PRO A 579 -10.80 20.63 9.56
N GLY A 580 -10.77 19.44 8.97
CA GLY A 580 -11.82 18.94 8.10
C GLY A 580 -11.64 19.31 6.63
N GLU A 581 -10.63 20.08 6.27
CA GLU A 581 -10.27 20.31 4.88
C GLU A 581 -9.73 19.03 4.24
N TRP A 582 -10.18 18.71 3.05
CA TRP A 582 -9.81 17.50 2.32
C TRP A 582 -8.84 17.86 1.19
N ARG A 583 -7.53 17.85 1.50
CA ARG A 583 -6.44 18.29 0.62
C ARG A 583 -5.86 17.11 -0.17
N TYR A 584 -6.65 16.43 -1.02
CA TYR A 584 -6.19 15.36 -1.90
C TYR A 584 -5.16 15.81 -2.97
N ASP A 585 -5.01 17.12 -3.18
CA ASP A 585 -3.93 17.70 -3.99
C ASP A 585 -2.56 17.60 -3.30
N LEU A 586 -2.50 17.70 -1.98
CA LEU A 586 -1.27 17.62 -1.20
C LEU A 586 -1.03 16.21 -0.66
N ARG A 587 -2.10 15.47 -0.45
CA ARG A 587 -2.11 14.14 0.15
C ARG A 587 -2.88 13.16 -0.73
N PRO A 588 -2.25 12.64 -1.78
CA PRO A 588 -2.95 11.75 -2.72
C PRO A 588 -3.42 10.43 -2.11
N GLU A 589 -2.93 10.05 -0.92
CA GLU A 589 -3.45 8.92 -0.16
C GLU A 589 -4.89 9.11 0.33
N ILE A 590 -5.38 10.36 0.43
CA ILE A 590 -6.78 10.66 0.75
C ILE A 590 -7.63 10.93 -0.50
N ALA A 591 -7.14 10.53 -1.67
CA ALA A 591 -7.91 10.57 -2.91
C ALA A 591 -9.18 9.71 -2.78
N THR A 592 -10.29 10.19 -3.32
CA THR A 592 -11.58 9.54 -3.10
C THR A 592 -11.82 8.34 -4.02
N SER A 593 -11.11 8.25 -5.14
CA SER A 593 -11.19 7.14 -6.09
C SER A 593 -10.38 5.90 -5.67
N VAL A 594 -10.20 5.70 -4.37
CA VAL A 594 -9.51 4.56 -3.75
C VAL A 594 -10.51 3.73 -2.95
N ASP A 595 -10.36 2.42 -2.99
CA ASP A 595 -11.21 1.43 -2.33
C ASP A 595 -10.85 1.25 -0.85
N ASN A 596 -10.86 2.34 -0.08
CA ASN A 596 -10.45 2.31 1.31
C ASN A 596 -11.31 3.20 2.22
N ALA A 597 -11.21 2.93 3.53
CA ALA A 597 -11.58 3.82 4.61
C ALA A 597 -10.44 3.80 5.63
N TYR A 598 -10.12 4.94 6.26
CA TYR A 598 -9.05 4.97 7.26
C TYR A 598 -9.09 6.22 8.14
N TYR A 599 -8.49 6.11 9.34
CA TYR A 599 -8.28 7.21 10.26
C TYR A 599 -6.86 7.80 10.10
N ASN A 600 -6.76 9.11 10.13
CA ASN A 600 -5.49 9.83 10.13
C ASN A 600 -5.28 10.61 11.44
N GLY A 601 -4.29 10.21 12.23
CA GLY A 601 -4.01 10.78 13.55
C GLY A 601 -3.57 12.24 13.50
N SER A 602 -2.66 12.60 12.60
CA SER A 602 -2.14 13.97 12.44
C SER A 602 -3.17 14.98 11.95
N LEU A 603 -4.28 14.50 11.38
CA LEU A 603 -5.42 15.32 10.99
C LEU A 603 -6.56 15.28 12.01
N ASN A 604 -6.60 14.25 12.88
CA ASN A 604 -7.76 13.86 13.66
C ASN A 604 -9.03 13.77 12.79
N GLN A 605 -8.90 13.04 11.68
CA GLN A 605 -9.95 12.86 10.67
C GLN A 605 -10.02 11.40 10.28
N PHE A 606 -11.24 10.91 10.02
CA PHE A 606 -11.36 9.65 9.30
C PHE A 606 -12.07 9.84 7.96
N PHE A 607 -11.75 8.97 7.03
CA PHE A 607 -12.14 9.05 5.65
C PHE A 607 -12.91 7.79 5.26
N VAL A 608 -14.07 7.98 4.63
CA VAL A 608 -14.79 6.96 3.87
C VAL A 608 -14.70 7.37 2.41
N LEU A 609 -13.87 6.69 1.63
CA LEU A 609 -13.57 7.10 0.26
C LEU A 609 -14.64 6.58 -0.71
N ALA A 610 -14.90 7.30 -1.80
CA ALA A 610 -15.97 6.95 -2.73
C ALA A 610 -15.71 5.65 -3.50
N GLY A 611 -14.43 5.30 -3.72
CA GLY A 611 -14.06 4.03 -4.33
C GLY A 611 -14.50 2.80 -3.51
N PHE A 612 -14.71 2.97 -2.20
CA PHE A 612 -15.22 1.91 -1.32
C PHE A 612 -16.74 1.66 -1.50
N ILE A 613 -17.45 2.48 -2.27
CA ILE A 613 -18.90 2.40 -2.44
C ILE A 613 -19.25 1.64 -3.71
N SER A 614 -19.97 0.54 -3.54
CA SER A 614 -20.58 -0.27 -4.60
C SER A 614 -21.97 -0.69 -4.18
N ASP A 615 -22.76 -1.23 -5.10
CA ASP A 615 -24.07 -1.81 -4.79
C ASP A 615 -23.99 -2.91 -3.71
N PHE A 616 -22.84 -3.51 -3.53
CA PHE A 616 -22.58 -4.53 -2.51
C PHE A 616 -22.31 -3.94 -1.12
N THR A 617 -21.51 -2.86 -1.04
CA THR A 617 -21.14 -2.24 0.25
C THR A 617 -22.20 -1.29 0.76
N PHE A 618 -22.84 -0.55 -0.14
CA PHE A 618 -23.86 0.42 0.19
C PHE A 618 -24.89 0.61 -0.93
N SER A 619 -26.17 0.54 -0.58
CA SER A 619 -27.30 0.94 -1.44
C SER A 619 -28.41 1.53 -0.57
N ASP A 620 -29.11 2.54 -1.09
CA ASP A 620 -30.26 3.16 -0.42
C ASP A 620 -31.42 2.20 -0.13
N ASP A 621 -31.47 1.08 -0.85
CA ASP A 621 -32.52 0.07 -0.69
C ASP A 621 -32.15 -1.03 0.32
N MET A 622 -30.94 -1.00 0.88
CA MET A 622 -30.51 -1.94 1.93
C MET A 622 -31.30 -1.76 3.22
N PRO A 623 -31.65 -2.84 3.93
CA PRO A 623 -32.10 -2.75 5.31
C PRO A 623 -31.11 -1.99 6.20
N TYR A 624 -31.61 -1.32 7.22
CA TYR A 624 -30.74 -0.56 8.14
C TYR A 624 -29.68 -1.45 8.80
N GLU A 625 -30.06 -2.66 9.18
CA GLU A 625 -29.17 -3.66 9.77
C GLU A 625 -28.04 -4.07 8.82
N GLU A 626 -28.31 -4.18 7.52
CA GLU A 626 -27.30 -4.46 6.51
C GLU A 626 -26.36 -3.27 6.31
N MET A 627 -26.90 -2.04 6.22
CA MET A 627 -26.09 -0.82 6.15
C MET A 627 -25.19 -0.67 7.38
N LEU A 628 -25.74 -0.93 8.58
CA LEU A 628 -24.97 -0.86 9.83
C LEU A 628 -23.90 -1.97 9.88
N ALA A 629 -24.18 -3.15 9.35
CA ALA A 629 -23.21 -4.25 9.30
C ALA A 629 -22.05 -3.97 8.35
N LYS A 630 -22.34 -3.42 7.17
CA LYS A 630 -21.33 -3.19 6.11
C LYS A 630 -20.60 -1.87 6.32
N MET A 631 -21.32 -0.76 6.42
CA MET A 631 -20.71 0.57 6.54
C MET A 631 -20.50 0.99 8.00
N GLY A 632 -21.48 0.77 8.85
CA GLY A 632 -21.37 1.19 10.26
C GLY A 632 -20.27 0.45 11.03
N SER A 633 -20.02 -0.83 10.73
CA SER A 633 -18.91 -1.56 11.37
C SER A 633 -17.53 -1.03 10.93
N ILE A 634 -17.36 -0.67 9.66
CA ILE A 634 -16.14 -0.03 9.14
C ILE A 634 -15.98 1.38 9.73
N ILE A 635 -17.04 2.19 9.71
CA ILE A 635 -17.02 3.53 10.30
C ILE A 635 -16.67 3.48 11.80
N GLY A 636 -17.23 2.52 12.53
CA GLY A 636 -16.90 2.30 13.94
C GLY A 636 -15.47 1.85 14.16
N HIS A 637 -14.94 0.98 13.30
CA HIS A 637 -13.55 0.56 13.29
C HIS A 637 -12.62 1.77 13.09
N GLU A 638 -12.80 2.56 12.04
CA GLU A 638 -11.98 3.72 11.73
C GLU A 638 -12.06 4.80 12.82
N LEU A 639 -13.25 5.02 13.36
CA LEU A 639 -13.42 5.98 14.46
C LEU A 639 -12.59 5.58 15.67
N THR A 640 -12.53 4.27 15.99
CA THR A 640 -11.82 3.78 17.17
C THR A 640 -10.30 3.76 17.02
N HIS A 641 -9.76 3.82 15.81
CA HIS A 641 -8.33 4.08 15.58
C HIS A 641 -7.85 5.42 16.17
N GLY A 642 -8.74 6.39 16.35
CA GLY A 642 -8.41 7.61 17.10
C GLY A 642 -8.07 7.36 18.59
N PHE A 643 -8.38 6.18 19.12
CA PHE A 643 -8.33 5.82 20.53
C PHE A 643 -7.55 4.52 20.81
N ASP A 644 -6.97 3.92 19.78
CA ASP A 644 -6.01 2.82 19.91
C ASP A 644 -4.61 3.36 20.27
N PRO A 645 -3.60 2.54 20.52
CA PRO A 645 -2.26 3.00 20.88
C PRO A 645 -1.58 3.88 19.82
N ASN A 646 -1.93 3.73 18.54
CA ASN A 646 -1.44 4.64 17.52
C ASN A 646 -2.17 5.98 17.58
N GLY A 647 -3.49 5.96 17.68
CA GLY A 647 -4.30 7.16 17.82
C GLY A 647 -4.11 7.93 19.13
N ILE A 648 -3.81 7.23 20.22
CA ILE A 648 -3.52 7.84 21.53
C ILE A 648 -2.27 8.75 21.46
N GLN A 649 -1.35 8.51 20.55
CA GLN A 649 -0.16 9.34 20.36
C GLN A 649 -0.48 10.76 19.92
N TYR A 650 -1.62 10.97 19.24
CA TYR A 650 -2.03 12.26 18.68
C TYR A 650 -3.17 12.86 19.49
N ASP A 651 -3.05 14.14 19.87
CA ASP A 651 -4.08 14.86 20.62
C ASP A 651 -5.34 15.19 19.79
N ALA A 652 -6.28 15.90 20.40
CA ALA A 652 -7.53 16.27 19.75
C ALA A 652 -7.36 17.25 18.55
N ASP A 653 -6.22 17.92 18.45
CA ASP A 653 -5.88 18.82 17.36
C ASP A 653 -5.01 18.14 16.30
N GLY A 654 -4.59 16.89 16.54
CA GLY A 654 -3.77 16.08 15.64
C GLY A 654 -2.27 16.20 15.91
N ASN A 655 -1.82 16.87 16.97
CA ASN A 655 -0.41 16.97 17.31
C ASN A 655 0.07 15.69 18.00
N LYS A 656 1.25 15.21 17.65
CA LYS A 656 1.89 14.08 18.31
C LYS A 656 2.40 14.51 19.68
N VAL A 657 1.80 13.97 20.70
CA VAL A 657 2.09 14.30 22.10
C VAL A 657 2.73 13.14 22.87
N ALA A 658 2.85 11.98 22.21
CA ALA A 658 3.59 10.85 22.75
C ALA A 658 5.08 11.02 22.50
N THR A 659 5.89 10.56 23.48
CA THR A 659 7.35 10.46 23.41
C THR A 659 7.78 9.13 24.01
N ASP A 660 9.05 8.74 23.87
CA ASP A 660 9.59 7.51 24.47
C ASP A 660 9.36 7.45 25.98
N ASP A 661 9.46 8.60 26.65
CA ASP A 661 9.22 8.73 28.10
C ASP A 661 7.72 8.85 28.45
N LYS A 662 6.86 9.13 27.46
CA LYS A 662 5.41 9.33 27.61
C LYS A 662 4.64 8.63 26.49
N PRO A 663 4.68 7.30 26.39
CA PRO A 663 4.00 6.57 25.30
C PRO A 663 2.47 6.66 25.38
N TYR A 664 1.91 7.07 26.50
CA TYR A 664 0.48 7.22 26.74
C TYR A 664 -0.12 8.53 26.12
N GLY A 665 0.68 9.33 25.43
CA GLY A 665 0.22 10.50 24.68
C GLY A 665 -0.72 11.43 25.45
N TRP A 666 -1.95 11.61 24.94
CA TRP A 666 -2.97 12.45 25.61
C TRP A 666 -3.72 11.72 26.74
N MET A 667 -3.70 10.39 26.79
CA MET A 667 -4.42 9.60 27.80
C MET A 667 -3.70 9.65 29.15
N PRO A 668 -4.40 9.67 30.31
CA PRO A 668 -3.77 9.48 31.59
C PRO A 668 -3.03 8.13 31.66
N GLU A 669 -1.84 8.08 32.26
CA GLU A 669 -0.99 6.89 32.29
C GLU A 669 -1.70 5.66 32.89
N ALA A 670 -2.53 5.86 33.91
CA ALA A 670 -3.26 4.75 34.56
C ALA A 670 -4.34 4.17 33.62
N ASP A 671 -5.00 5.02 32.81
CA ASP A 671 -6.01 4.63 31.83
C ASP A 671 -5.36 3.92 30.65
N TYR A 672 -4.22 4.44 30.17
CA TYR A 672 -3.41 3.80 29.15
C TYR A 672 -2.98 2.38 29.55
N ASN A 673 -2.48 2.21 30.77
CA ASN A 673 -2.08 0.89 31.25
C ASN A 673 -3.28 -0.06 31.32
N ALA A 674 -4.47 0.42 31.72
CA ALA A 674 -5.68 -0.38 31.74
C ALA A 674 -6.14 -0.76 30.30
N TYR A 675 -5.95 0.12 29.33
CA TYR A 675 -6.18 -0.18 27.92
C TYR A 675 -5.21 -1.26 27.42
N MET A 676 -3.90 -1.13 27.73
CA MET A 676 -2.88 -2.09 27.31
C MET A 676 -3.11 -3.48 27.91
N GLU A 677 -3.63 -3.58 29.15
CA GLU A 677 -4.05 -4.87 29.73
C GLU A 677 -5.20 -5.55 28.93
N LYS A 678 -6.08 -4.76 28.30
CA LYS A 678 -7.12 -5.28 27.42
C LYS A 678 -6.53 -5.69 26.07
N ALA A 679 -5.64 -4.88 25.50
CA ALA A 679 -4.91 -5.16 24.26
C ALA A 679 -4.09 -6.45 24.34
N GLU A 680 -3.39 -6.70 25.45
CA GLU A 680 -2.69 -7.96 25.70
C GLU A 680 -3.63 -9.19 25.64
N LYS A 681 -4.88 -9.05 26.07
CA LYS A 681 -5.87 -10.13 25.97
C LYS A 681 -6.31 -10.37 24.53
N VAL A 682 -6.45 -9.30 23.72
CA VAL A 682 -6.73 -9.41 22.27
C VAL A 682 -5.58 -10.15 21.59
N SER A 683 -4.34 -9.70 21.82
CA SER A 683 -3.15 -10.35 21.29
C SER A 683 -3.10 -11.84 21.64
N ALA A 684 -3.22 -12.16 22.91
CA ALA A 684 -3.20 -13.55 23.39
C ALA A 684 -4.37 -14.41 22.87
N TYR A 685 -5.51 -13.79 22.54
CA TYR A 685 -6.63 -14.49 21.93
C TYR A 685 -6.36 -14.77 20.45
N PHE A 686 -5.86 -13.77 19.70
CA PHE A 686 -5.55 -13.94 18.30
C PHE A 686 -4.36 -14.88 18.05
N ASP A 687 -3.42 -15.01 18.97
CA ASP A 687 -2.41 -16.08 18.94
C ASP A 687 -3.01 -17.49 19.06
N LYS A 688 -4.17 -17.64 19.70
CA LYS A 688 -4.85 -18.94 19.86
C LYS A 688 -5.78 -19.30 18.70
N VAL A 689 -6.46 -18.29 18.13
CA VAL A 689 -7.36 -18.49 16.98
C VAL A 689 -6.54 -18.48 15.72
N VAL A 690 -5.62 -19.42 15.64
CA VAL A 690 -4.65 -19.53 14.57
C VAL A 690 -5.33 -19.33 13.23
N GLY A 691 -4.70 -18.47 12.45
CA GLY A 691 -5.12 -18.13 11.12
C GLY A 691 -5.21 -19.28 10.15
N VAL A 692 -4.92 -19.01 8.91
CA VAL A 692 -4.91 -20.02 7.87
C VAL A 692 -3.94 -21.15 8.16
N PRO A 693 -4.27 -22.27 7.63
CA PRO A 693 -3.59 -23.55 7.85
C PRO A 693 -2.10 -23.61 7.55
N TYR A 694 -1.54 -22.69 6.80
CA TYR A 694 -0.15 -22.69 6.37
C TYR A 694 0.63 -21.42 6.73
N MET A 695 0.01 -20.49 7.48
CA MET A 695 0.66 -19.25 7.91
C MET A 695 0.41 -18.96 9.39
N ALA A 696 1.45 -18.64 10.13
CA ALA A 696 1.33 -18.13 11.48
C ALA A 696 1.23 -16.61 11.44
N CYS A 697 0.14 -16.07 11.96
CA CYS A 697 0.00 -14.65 12.21
C CYS A 697 0.19 -14.39 13.70
N SER A 698 0.94 -13.33 14.02
CA SER A 698 1.18 -12.94 15.39
C SER A 698 0.01 -12.10 15.93
N GLY A 699 -0.55 -12.51 17.08
CA GLY A 699 -1.52 -11.67 17.77
C GLY A 699 -0.91 -10.33 18.20
N GLU A 700 0.40 -10.28 18.46
CA GLU A 700 1.13 -9.04 18.71
C GLU A 700 1.11 -8.08 17.50
N GLN A 701 1.14 -8.61 16.31
CA GLN A 701 1.05 -7.80 15.09
C GLN A 701 -0.38 -7.32 14.80
N GLN A 702 -1.37 -8.16 15.10
CA GLN A 702 -2.75 -7.96 14.65
C GLN A 702 -3.67 -7.31 15.71
N TRP A 703 -3.25 -7.20 16.96
CA TRP A 703 -4.16 -6.78 18.04
C TRP A 703 -4.73 -5.37 17.87
N GLY A 704 -4.02 -4.46 17.21
CA GLY A 704 -4.50 -3.10 16.95
C GLY A 704 -5.77 -3.12 16.08
N GLU A 705 -5.67 -3.75 14.92
CA GLU A 705 -6.77 -3.92 13.97
C GLU A 705 -7.90 -4.80 14.53
N ALA A 706 -7.54 -5.88 15.21
CA ALA A 706 -8.52 -6.74 15.89
C ALA A 706 -9.29 -6.01 16.99
N SER A 707 -8.64 -5.10 17.71
CA SER A 707 -9.29 -4.25 18.72
C SER A 707 -10.28 -3.27 18.10
N ALA A 708 -9.91 -2.66 16.96
CA ALA A 708 -10.79 -1.77 16.20
C ALA A 708 -12.01 -2.52 15.64
N ASP A 709 -11.83 -3.74 15.14
CA ASP A 709 -12.94 -4.60 14.71
C ASP A 709 -13.91 -4.92 15.87
N ILE A 710 -13.39 -5.31 17.03
CA ILE A 710 -14.23 -5.59 18.22
C ILE A 710 -14.96 -4.31 18.65
N ALA A 711 -14.27 -3.19 18.69
CA ALA A 711 -14.87 -1.91 19.09
C ALA A 711 -15.94 -1.44 18.09
N GLY A 712 -15.71 -1.58 16.79
CA GLY A 712 -16.69 -1.25 15.74
C GLY A 712 -17.99 -2.05 15.90
N VAL A 713 -17.90 -3.37 16.17
CA VAL A 713 -19.08 -4.19 16.45
C VAL A 713 -19.71 -3.81 17.79
N SER A 714 -18.91 -3.45 18.82
CA SER A 714 -19.46 -2.98 20.12
C SER A 714 -20.33 -1.74 19.93
N ILE A 715 -19.87 -0.78 19.12
CA ILE A 715 -20.64 0.43 18.79
C ILE A 715 -21.94 0.07 18.05
N ALA A 716 -21.86 -0.83 17.06
CA ALA A 716 -23.05 -1.29 16.33
C ALA A 716 -24.05 -1.98 17.26
N MET A 717 -23.61 -2.78 18.22
CA MET A 717 -24.49 -3.41 19.23
C MET A 717 -25.09 -2.36 20.17
N LYS A 718 -24.34 -1.30 20.50
CA LYS A 718 -24.89 -0.16 21.27
C LYS A 718 -26.01 0.56 20.52
N ILE A 719 -25.82 0.81 19.23
CA ILE A 719 -26.86 1.38 18.35
C ILE A 719 -28.08 0.45 18.28
N ALA A 720 -27.85 -0.85 18.10
CA ALA A 720 -28.92 -1.86 17.99
C ALA A 720 -29.84 -1.90 19.23
N GLN A 721 -29.33 -1.62 20.43
CA GLN A 721 -30.12 -1.58 21.68
C GLN A 721 -31.21 -0.49 21.64
N ASP A 722 -31.01 0.59 20.93
CA ASP A 722 -31.95 1.70 20.79
C ASP A 722 -32.94 1.49 19.61
N HIS A 723 -32.78 0.38 18.83
CA HIS A 723 -33.64 0.02 17.70
C HIS A 723 -34.56 -1.18 18.01
N PRO A 724 -35.81 -0.94 18.46
CA PRO A 724 -36.72 -2.04 18.76
C PRO A 724 -37.01 -2.91 17.54
N GLY A 725 -36.72 -4.20 17.66
CA GLY A 725 -36.93 -5.16 16.57
C GLY A 725 -35.76 -5.29 15.60
N PHE A 726 -34.59 -4.85 16.00
CA PHE A 726 -33.35 -5.00 15.23
C PHE A 726 -33.11 -6.47 14.86
N ASP A 727 -32.86 -6.72 13.58
CA ASP A 727 -32.60 -8.06 13.05
C ASP A 727 -31.09 -8.39 13.14
N TYR A 728 -30.71 -9.03 14.26
CA TYR A 728 -29.32 -9.44 14.49
C TYR A 728 -28.84 -10.52 13.51
N ASP A 729 -29.72 -11.39 12.96
CA ASP A 729 -29.32 -12.37 11.95
C ASP A 729 -28.95 -11.65 10.64
N CYS A 730 -29.75 -10.66 10.24
CA CYS A 730 -29.42 -9.80 9.10
C CYS A 730 -28.05 -9.12 9.31
N TYR A 731 -27.82 -8.48 10.46
CA TYR A 731 -26.58 -7.80 10.78
C TYR A 731 -25.35 -8.72 10.68
N PHE A 732 -25.33 -9.84 11.42
CA PHE A 732 -24.17 -10.70 11.46
C PHE A 732 -23.88 -11.39 10.13
N ARG A 733 -24.91 -11.78 9.37
CA ARG A 733 -24.73 -12.35 8.03
C ARG A 733 -24.18 -11.33 7.06
N SER A 734 -24.73 -10.12 7.00
CA SER A 734 -24.25 -9.06 6.13
C SER A 734 -22.81 -8.67 6.43
N ARG A 735 -22.41 -8.71 7.73
CA ARG A 735 -21.03 -8.51 8.12
C ARG A 735 -20.11 -9.64 7.64
N ALA A 736 -20.56 -10.89 7.68
CA ALA A 736 -19.79 -12.01 7.13
C ALA A 736 -19.69 -11.95 5.61
N GLU A 737 -20.74 -11.51 4.93
CA GLU A 737 -20.72 -11.30 3.48
C GLU A 737 -19.77 -10.16 3.08
N LEU A 738 -19.71 -9.07 3.85
CA LEU A 738 -18.78 -7.96 3.60
C LEU A 738 -17.33 -8.43 3.46
N TRP A 739 -16.93 -9.37 4.32
CA TRP A 739 -15.55 -9.86 4.40
C TRP A 739 -15.30 -11.13 3.58
N ARG A 740 -16.26 -11.56 2.72
CA ARG A 740 -16.03 -12.73 1.89
C ARG A 740 -14.97 -12.47 0.83
N GLU A 741 -14.02 -13.37 0.74
CA GLU A 741 -12.95 -13.29 -0.22
C GLU A 741 -12.43 -14.67 -0.60
N GLN A 742 -11.80 -14.75 -1.75
CA GLN A 742 -10.98 -15.86 -2.18
C GLN A 742 -9.71 -15.30 -2.81
N MET A 743 -8.57 -15.70 -2.34
CA MET A 743 -7.28 -15.25 -2.84
C MET A 743 -6.32 -16.41 -3.02
N SER A 744 -5.28 -16.20 -3.83
CA SER A 744 -4.22 -17.18 -4.01
C SER A 744 -3.32 -17.25 -2.79
N PHE A 745 -2.62 -18.37 -2.65
CA PHE A 745 -1.61 -18.57 -1.60
C PHE A 745 -0.56 -17.44 -1.55
N ILE A 746 -0.12 -16.95 -2.72
CA ILE A 746 0.85 -15.87 -2.81
C ILE A 746 0.29 -14.58 -2.19
N ARG A 747 -0.98 -14.27 -2.44
CA ARG A 747 -1.65 -13.12 -1.85
C ARG A 747 -1.86 -13.29 -0.34
N GLU A 748 -2.30 -14.48 0.08
CA GLU A 748 -2.44 -14.79 1.50
C GLU A 748 -1.11 -14.67 2.26
N SER A 749 0.03 -14.97 1.62
CA SER A 749 1.35 -14.82 2.25
C SER A 749 1.66 -13.38 2.67
N GLY A 750 1.02 -12.39 2.06
CA GLY A 750 1.11 -10.99 2.45
C GLY A 750 0.61 -10.73 3.89
N TYR A 751 -0.36 -11.50 4.37
CA TYR A 751 -0.88 -11.37 5.74
C TYR A 751 0.14 -11.70 6.84
N ILE A 752 1.25 -12.37 6.53
CA ILE A 752 2.34 -12.62 7.51
C ILE A 752 2.93 -11.29 8.02
N THR A 753 2.93 -10.24 7.19
CA THR A 753 3.44 -8.92 7.54
C THR A 753 2.35 -7.86 7.68
N ASP A 754 1.09 -8.21 7.46
CA ASP A 754 -0.05 -7.32 7.56
C ASP A 754 -0.52 -7.17 9.02
N ALA A 755 -0.90 -5.96 9.41
CA ALA A 755 -1.48 -5.69 10.72
C ALA A 755 -2.93 -6.20 10.84
N HIS A 756 -3.61 -6.47 9.72
CA HIS A 756 -4.98 -6.95 9.72
C HIS A 756 -5.06 -8.46 9.92
N PRO A 757 -6.00 -8.96 10.72
CA PRO A 757 -6.34 -10.37 10.73
C PRO A 757 -6.96 -10.80 9.40
N PHE A 758 -6.83 -12.09 9.07
CA PHE A 758 -7.57 -12.66 7.94
C PHE A 758 -9.07 -12.36 8.02
N ASN A 759 -9.72 -12.14 6.89
CA ASN A 759 -11.12 -11.76 6.83
C ASN A 759 -12.05 -12.73 7.58
N TYR A 760 -11.82 -14.02 7.52
CA TYR A 760 -12.62 -14.96 8.29
C TYR A 760 -12.43 -14.83 9.82
N LEU A 761 -11.25 -14.40 10.29
CA LEU A 761 -11.02 -14.08 11.70
C LEU A 761 -11.70 -12.76 12.09
N ARG A 762 -11.67 -11.75 11.21
CA ARG A 762 -12.42 -10.50 11.40
C ARG A 762 -13.92 -10.76 11.60
N VAL A 763 -14.42 -11.88 11.07
CA VAL A 763 -15.81 -12.33 11.27
C VAL A 763 -15.96 -13.28 12.47
N ASN A 764 -15.30 -14.44 12.42
CA ASN A 764 -15.51 -15.50 13.40
C ASN A 764 -15.01 -15.13 14.79
N ALA A 765 -13.77 -14.65 14.90
CA ALA A 765 -13.14 -14.32 16.17
C ALA A 765 -13.78 -13.09 16.83
N VAL A 766 -14.23 -12.12 16.02
CA VAL A 766 -14.89 -10.91 16.51
C VAL A 766 -16.35 -11.18 16.91
N ASN A 767 -17.17 -11.77 16.02
CA ASN A 767 -18.58 -11.99 16.32
C ASN A 767 -18.81 -12.86 17.56
N ALA A 768 -17.94 -13.84 17.80
CA ALA A 768 -18.02 -14.75 18.95
C ALA A 768 -17.88 -14.06 20.33
N GLN A 769 -17.40 -12.79 20.37
CA GLN A 769 -17.26 -12.00 21.60
C GLN A 769 -18.61 -11.49 22.13
N PHE A 770 -19.68 -11.48 21.32
CA PHE A 770 -20.93 -10.77 21.63
C PHE A 770 -22.08 -11.69 22.08
N ASP A 771 -22.76 -11.28 23.16
CA ASP A 771 -23.94 -11.96 23.67
C ASP A 771 -25.07 -12.04 22.63
N GLU A 772 -25.23 -10.99 21.84
CA GLU A 772 -26.24 -10.89 20.78
C GLU A 772 -26.00 -11.97 19.70
N PHE A 773 -24.75 -12.24 19.34
CA PHE A 773 -24.39 -13.32 18.43
C PHE A 773 -24.72 -14.69 19.00
N VAL A 774 -24.28 -14.94 20.24
CA VAL A 774 -24.53 -16.21 20.94
C VAL A 774 -26.01 -16.48 21.07
N GLN A 775 -26.83 -15.48 21.40
CA GLN A 775 -28.26 -15.60 21.54
C GLN A 775 -28.96 -15.82 20.21
N THR A 776 -28.56 -15.08 19.16
CA THR A 776 -29.19 -15.17 17.83
C THR A 776 -29.04 -16.58 17.24
N TYR A 777 -27.86 -17.19 17.37
CA TYR A 777 -27.62 -18.54 16.84
C TYR A 777 -27.79 -19.66 17.85
N GLY A 778 -28.16 -19.34 19.10
CA GLY A 778 -28.38 -20.34 20.18
C GLY A 778 -27.13 -21.20 20.41
N LEU A 779 -25.99 -20.54 20.60
CA LEU A 779 -24.70 -21.21 20.83
C LEU A 779 -24.56 -21.71 22.25
N SER A 780 -23.80 -22.77 22.44
CA SER A 780 -23.49 -23.40 23.73
C SER A 780 -22.07 -23.94 23.73
N GLU A 781 -21.60 -24.43 24.88
CA GLU A 781 -20.25 -25.01 25.06
C GLU A 781 -19.91 -26.15 24.09
N ASP A 782 -20.91 -26.77 23.45
CA ASP A 782 -20.72 -27.81 22.45
C ASP A 782 -20.42 -27.26 21.05
N ASN A 783 -20.51 -25.93 20.84
CA ASN A 783 -20.35 -25.30 19.54
C ASN A 783 -19.00 -24.58 19.44
N ARG A 784 -18.36 -24.68 18.31
CA ARG A 784 -17.02 -24.12 18.04
C ARG A 784 -17.01 -22.58 18.05
N MET A 785 -18.11 -21.95 17.65
CA MET A 785 -18.29 -20.51 17.69
C MET A 785 -18.66 -19.95 19.09
N TYR A 786 -18.69 -20.79 20.14
CA TYR A 786 -19.05 -20.34 21.50
C TYR A 786 -17.81 -19.97 22.29
N ILE A 787 -17.81 -18.76 22.86
CA ILE A 787 -16.83 -18.31 23.86
C ILE A 787 -17.58 -18.10 25.20
N PRO A 788 -17.12 -18.70 26.31
CA PRO A 788 -17.67 -18.42 27.63
C PRO A 788 -17.65 -16.94 27.96
N PRO A 789 -18.66 -16.37 28.63
CA PRO A 789 -18.73 -14.93 28.92
C PRO A 789 -17.50 -14.37 29.64
N GLU A 790 -16.88 -15.17 30.55
CA GLU A 790 -15.68 -14.80 31.29
C GLU A 790 -14.39 -14.79 30.45
N GLU A 791 -14.40 -15.39 29.25
CA GLU A 791 -13.27 -15.43 28.34
C GLU A 791 -13.41 -14.41 27.20
N ARG A 792 -14.59 -13.76 27.07
CA ARG A 792 -14.84 -12.77 26.03
C ARG A 792 -14.07 -11.48 26.29
N ILE A 793 -13.70 -10.84 25.23
CA ILE A 793 -12.89 -9.63 25.20
C ILE A 793 -13.77 -8.43 24.86
N THR A 794 -13.59 -7.37 25.63
CA THR A 794 -14.16 -6.05 25.33
C THR A 794 -13.04 -5.03 25.39
N ILE A 795 -12.98 -4.13 24.43
CA ILE A 795 -12.01 -3.02 24.44
C ILE A 795 -12.68 -1.76 24.98
N TRP A 796 -13.79 -1.38 24.38
CA TRP A 796 -14.63 -0.25 24.76
C TRP A 796 -16.00 -0.71 25.22
#